data_f4a0eb5e0b7673e47dd467afca1641dc
#
_entry.id   f4a0eb5e0b7673e47dd467afca1641dc
#
_cell.length_a   1.000
_cell.length_b   1.000
_cell.length_c   1.000
_cell.angle_alpha   90.00
_cell.angle_beta   90.00
_cell.angle_gamma   90.00
#
_symmetry.space_group_name_H-M   'P 1'
#
loop_
_entity.id
_entity.type
_entity.pdbx_description
1 polymer ?
#
loop_
_entity_poly.entity_id
_entity_poly.type
_entity_poly.pdbx_seq_one_letter_code
_entity_poly.pdbx_strand_id
1 'polypeptide(L)'
;MQSKDVSNALTYVSNKPDINVLKGAYDQTTNELEGYFDNCRNNYDDRRNFWPGKSRDLRKHGADAFPWEGASDMEAHTIDERITRLVSLFIASLNRANVRAYPVESSDTSRSKVVSSFLKWMTTSGYIPRFKQEMELGANYLLERGILITYVGWHREDRKFLQKLSLEQIALLDPVTAEMIMNEAETDMVVSQMQQAFNGLSTKRAKKAIKSLRKTGFAELPIVRRQIDCPNIKTLAPDGDFFFPTYVTDPQRAPYCFWRTYYTPQELENKVITDGWDAEFVDYVIEHFKGVEIDSVEREQEGRRSISQNDDVYEAEELIELVHCYQRLIDEEDGSEGIYETIFHKSYTDGYAKFELLNGYEDYPVVVTKFSEDAKRLYDTTTVPDLLRGIQQQVKIERDSRIDRASIATLPPIMHPVGQTPTDWGPGRFIPYRRKDEIHFADAPDMEDVQASIEIERTLLEQANRIVGLDEDSQISGVRKQFLVNKFLQHTSEVLRMAYRCFQRFGPDNIFFRVTGVPDAQEFTKGDPDENFDIIINYDVLNTDPQTQEAKLKQMVDLMALDKNGRINVDNLLDVLAGSVDPILADAVMQPAEVAQDKVIKDVTDDLTKIHAGIEMPARPNGGQVALQLIQQYVQQPDIAQRLQTDQGFAARLDKYQQQYAFAQAQQINATQYGQYGTAAASVGDVQTQGMEQ
;
A
#
# COMPACT_ATOMS: atom_id res chain seq x y z
N MET A 1 -32.73 30.56 -3.60
CA MET A 1 -33.20 29.17 -3.55
C MET A 1 -33.74 28.88 -2.16
N GLN A 2 -34.93 28.25 -2.09
CA GLN A 2 -35.51 27.91 -0.78
C GLN A 2 -34.74 26.68 -0.23
N SER A 3 -34.56 26.61 1.08
CA SER A 3 -33.77 25.52 1.74
C SER A 3 -34.26 24.09 1.43
N LYS A 4 -35.51 23.95 1.02
CA LYS A 4 -36.11 22.68 0.59
C LYS A 4 -35.58 22.20 -0.79
N ASP A 5 -35.33 23.12 -1.73
CA ASP A 5 -34.84 22.76 -3.07
C ASP A 5 -33.41 22.27 -3.02
N VAL A 6 -32.59 22.87 -2.15
CA VAL A 6 -31.20 22.45 -1.90
C VAL A 6 -31.15 21.04 -1.25
N SER A 7 -32.01 20.77 -0.28
CA SER A 7 -32.10 19.46 0.37
C SER A 7 -32.53 18.37 -0.61
N ASN A 8 -33.44 18.65 -1.51
CA ASN A 8 -33.91 17.68 -2.50
C ASN A 8 -32.84 17.33 -3.53
N ALA A 9 -32.08 18.30 -4.01
CA ALA A 9 -30.98 18.09 -4.99
C ALA A 9 -29.82 17.26 -4.44
N LEU A 10 -29.63 17.23 -3.11
CA LEU A 10 -28.60 16.41 -2.44
C LEU A 10 -29.13 15.05 -1.97
N THR A 11 -30.40 14.75 -2.12
CA THR A 11 -31.03 13.53 -1.59
C THR A 11 -31.63 12.65 -2.65
N TYR A 12 -32.26 13.26 -3.69
CA TYR A 12 -32.99 12.52 -4.70
C TYR A 12 -32.37 12.61 -6.08
N VAL A 13 -32.50 11.54 -6.85
CA VAL A 13 -32.03 11.47 -8.23
C VAL A 13 -32.82 12.46 -9.10
N SER A 14 -32.10 13.25 -9.87
CA SER A 14 -32.66 14.15 -10.87
C SER A 14 -32.09 13.80 -12.24
N ASN A 15 -32.85 14.06 -13.31
CA ASN A 15 -32.38 13.86 -14.68
C ASN A 15 -31.13 14.67 -15.02
N LYS A 16 -30.88 15.77 -14.29
CA LYS A 16 -29.67 16.58 -14.40
C LYS A 16 -29.24 17.03 -13.00
N PRO A 17 -27.96 16.90 -12.64
CA PRO A 17 -27.46 17.40 -11.36
C PRO A 17 -27.54 18.94 -11.34
N ASP A 18 -27.89 19.49 -10.17
CA ASP A 18 -27.83 20.96 -9.96
C ASP A 18 -26.38 21.34 -9.54
N ILE A 19 -25.60 21.75 -10.54
CA ILE A 19 -24.19 22.12 -10.34
C ILE A 19 -24.03 23.29 -9.38
N ASN A 20 -24.97 24.24 -9.33
CA ASN A 20 -24.90 25.36 -8.40
C ASN A 20 -25.01 24.90 -6.94
N VAL A 21 -25.88 23.89 -6.68
CA VAL A 21 -26.00 23.30 -5.35
C VAL A 21 -24.72 22.52 -4.98
N LEU A 22 -24.17 21.73 -5.91
CA LEU A 22 -22.94 20.97 -5.68
C LEU A 22 -21.73 21.88 -5.43
N LYS A 23 -21.61 22.96 -6.21
CA LYS A 23 -20.61 24.00 -6.01
C LYS A 23 -20.76 24.65 -4.64
N GLY A 24 -21.99 25.04 -4.26
CA GLY A 24 -22.26 25.61 -2.94
C GLY A 24 -21.87 24.67 -1.79
N ALA A 25 -22.16 23.36 -1.93
CA ALA A 25 -21.75 22.34 -0.97
C ALA A 25 -20.23 22.15 -0.92
N TYR A 26 -19.57 22.20 -2.08
CA TYR A 26 -18.12 22.15 -2.21
C TYR A 26 -17.45 23.35 -1.53
N ASP A 27 -17.86 24.57 -1.86
CA ASP A 27 -17.32 25.83 -1.31
C ASP A 27 -17.56 25.88 0.22
N GLN A 28 -18.74 25.46 0.69
CA GLN A 28 -19.02 25.38 2.12
C GLN A 28 -18.07 24.40 2.82
N THR A 29 -17.93 23.19 2.27
CA THR A 29 -17.08 22.14 2.87
C THR A 29 -15.63 22.55 2.91
N THR A 30 -15.09 23.14 1.84
CA THR A 30 -13.69 23.62 1.82
C THR A 30 -13.45 24.73 2.81
N ASN A 31 -14.37 25.71 2.91
CA ASN A 31 -14.27 26.81 3.88
C ASN A 31 -14.32 26.30 5.35
N GLU A 32 -15.19 25.32 5.63
CA GLU A 32 -15.28 24.72 6.97
C GLU A 32 -14.04 23.89 7.33
N LEU A 33 -13.35 23.32 6.35
CA LEU A 33 -12.14 22.51 6.52
C LEU A 33 -10.84 23.33 6.52
N GLU A 34 -10.87 24.63 6.26
CA GLU A 34 -9.67 25.45 6.18
C GLU A 34 -8.80 25.35 7.42
N GLY A 35 -9.41 25.31 8.62
CA GLY A 35 -8.68 25.10 9.89
C GLY A 35 -7.95 23.75 9.96
N TYR A 36 -8.53 22.69 9.40
CA TYR A 36 -7.86 21.40 9.28
C TYR A 36 -6.73 21.45 8.25
N PHE A 37 -6.95 22.08 7.10
CA PHE A 37 -5.91 22.25 6.06
C PHE A 37 -4.72 23.06 6.60
N ASP A 38 -4.97 24.14 7.35
CA ASP A 38 -3.92 24.92 8.00
C ASP A 38 -3.13 24.08 9.03
N ASN A 39 -3.80 23.21 9.78
CA ASN A 39 -3.11 22.31 10.70
C ASN A 39 -2.23 21.30 9.92
N CYS A 40 -2.71 20.77 8.80
CA CYS A 40 -1.90 19.89 7.93
C CYS A 40 -0.67 20.61 7.38
N ARG A 41 -0.80 21.88 6.94
CA ARG A 41 0.33 22.72 6.52
C ARG A 41 1.35 22.91 7.64
N ASN A 42 0.88 23.25 8.84
CA ASN A 42 1.74 23.41 10.00
C ASN A 42 2.47 22.13 10.38
N ASN A 43 1.78 20.99 10.33
CA ASN A 43 2.35 19.68 10.62
C ASN A 43 3.43 19.28 9.63
N TYR A 44 3.20 19.60 8.35
CA TYR A 44 4.19 19.41 7.30
C TYR A 44 5.44 20.27 7.53
N ASP A 45 5.25 21.56 7.85
CA ASP A 45 6.35 22.51 8.12
C ASP A 45 7.13 22.09 9.38
N ASP A 46 6.43 21.69 10.45
CA ASP A 46 7.03 21.20 11.69
C ASP A 46 7.87 19.93 11.47
N ARG A 47 7.37 19.00 10.70
CA ARG A 47 8.10 17.77 10.38
C ARG A 47 9.42 18.04 9.67
N ARG A 48 9.47 19.06 8.80
CA ARG A 48 10.65 19.43 8.00
C ARG A 48 11.47 20.54 8.61
N ASN A 49 11.13 20.99 9.82
CA ASN A 49 11.71 22.16 10.46
C ASN A 49 11.64 23.42 9.58
N PHE A 50 10.61 23.51 8.76
CA PHE A 50 10.38 24.69 7.94
C PHE A 50 9.54 25.68 8.74
N TRP A 51 10.15 26.83 9.13
CA TRP A 51 9.51 27.87 9.90
C TRP A 51 9.42 29.13 9.03
N PRO A 52 8.34 29.30 8.27
CA PRO A 52 8.21 30.47 7.40
C PRO A 52 8.17 31.75 8.26
N GLY A 53 9.15 32.61 8.08
CA GLY A 53 9.15 34.00 8.50
C GLY A 53 9.40 34.30 9.99
N LYS A 54 9.76 33.34 10.86
CA LYS A 54 9.90 33.64 12.31
C LYS A 54 11.27 33.42 12.93
N SER A 55 12.12 32.55 12.46
CA SER A 55 13.40 32.34 13.12
C SER A 55 14.63 32.49 12.25
N ARG A 56 14.62 32.01 11.01
CA ARG A 56 15.78 32.07 10.12
C ARG A 56 16.13 33.48 9.66
N ASP A 57 15.12 34.27 9.29
CA ASP A 57 15.33 35.63 8.81
C ASP A 57 15.57 36.63 9.95
N LEU A 58 14.87 36.46 11.07
CA LEU A 58 15.07 37.30 12.27
C LEU A 58 16.41 37.04 12.96
N ARG A 59 16.96 35.83 12.87
CA ARG A 59 18.27 35.49 13.44
C ARG A 59 19.44 35.90 12.57
N LYS A 60 19.25 36.03 11.25
CA LYS A 60 20.34 36.27 10.29
C LYS A 60 20.60 37.73 9.95
N HIS A 61 19.62 38.61 10.03
CA HIS A 61 19.73 39.96 9.48
C HIS A 61 19.11 41.04 10.40
N GLY A 62 19.91 42.01 10.79
CA GLY A 62 19.49 43.31 11.29
C GLY A 62 19.27 43.43 12.81
N ALA A 63 18.66 44.55 13.19
CA ALA A 63 18.49 44.97 14.61
C ALA A 63 17.57 44.05 15.47
N ASP A 64 16.81 43.19 14.81
CA ASP A 64 15.86 42.27 15.46
C ASP A 64 16.40 40.83 15.57
N ALA A 65 17.69 40.60 15.27
CA ALA A 65 18.32 39.29 15.45
C ALA A 65 18.34 38.88 16.93
N PHE A 66 17.73 37.75 17.26
CA PHE A 66 17.70 37.25 18.64
C PHE A 66 18.40 35.87 18.70
N PRO A 67 19.27 35.63 19.70
CA PRO A 67 19.79 36.56 20.72
C PRO A 67 20.80 37.58 20.16
N TRP A 68 21.44 37.27 19.03
CA TRP A 68 22.34 38.19 18.29
C TRP A 68 22.46 37.73 16.82
N GLU A 69 22.98 38.60 15.95
CA GLU A 69 23.27 38.26 14.57
C GLU A 69 24.33 37.16 14.49
N GLY A 70 23.98 36.03 13.82
CA GLY A 70 24.88 34.86 13.73
C GLY A 70 24.75 33.88 14.90
N ALA A 71 23.73 33.99 15.77
CA ALA A 71 23.38 32.97 16.76
C ALA A 71 23.08 31.62 16.08
N SER A 72 23.23 30.53 16.83
CA SER A 72 23.01 29.18 16.31
C SER A 72 21.55 28.98 15.89
N ASP A 73 21.34 28.23 14.84
CA ASP A 73 20.02 27.85 14.28
C ASP A 73 20.08 26.39 13.82
N MET A 74 20.08 25.47 14.81
CA MET A 74 20.18 24.05 14.56
C MET A 74 18.80 23.45 14.26
N GLU A 75 18.74 22.61 13.25
CA GLU A 75 17.53 21.86 12.95
C GLU A 75 17.39 20.65 13.87
N ALA A 76 16.19 20.46 14.44
CA ALA A 76 15.85 19.33 15.29
C ALA A 76 14.80 18.46 14.59
N HIS A 77 15.23 17.40 13.90
CA HIS A 77 14.34 16.51 13.14
C HIS A 77 13.66 15.44 14.01
N THR A 78 13.21 15.81 15.20
CA THR A 78 12.60 14.89 16.19
C THR A 78 11.32 14.25 15.64
N ILE A 79 10.47 15.03 15.00
CA ILE A 79 9.20 14.55 14.44
C ILE A 79 9.46 13.63 13.24
N ASP A 80 10.28 14.07 12.29
CA ASP A 80 10.55 13.31 11.05
C ASP A 80 11.20 11.96 11.34
N GLU A 81 12.16 11.91 12.29
CA GLU A 81 12.79 10.66 12.71
C GLU A 81 11.76 9.64 13.23
N ARG A 82 10.80 10.07 14.06
CA ARG A 82 9.78 9.18 14.64
C ARG A 82 8.75 8.74 13.61
N ILE A 83 8.32 9.65 12.74
CA ILE A 83 7.41 9.29 11.63
C ILE A 83 8.11 8.28 10.71
N THR A 84 9.34 8.52 10.30
CA THR A 84 10.09 7.62 9.42
C THR A 84 10.28 6.24 10.04
N ARG A 85 10.55 6.15 11.34
CA ARG A 85 10.65 4.87 12.07
C ARG A 85 9.31 4.13 12.11
N LEU A 86 8.20 4.84 12.37
CA LEU A 86 6.86 4.25 12.37
C LEU A 86 6.43 3.79 10.97
N VAL A 87 6.66 4.59 9.93
CA VAL A 87 6.39 4.21 8.53
C VAL A 87 7.18 2.96 8.16
N SER A 88 8.48 2.92 8.47
CA SER A 88 9.33 1.75 8.21
C SER A 88 8.80 0.50 8.93
N LEU A 89 8.30 0.65 10.16
CA LEU A 89 7.70 -0.42 10.92
C LEU A 89 6.38 -0.90 10.28
N PHE A 90 5.52 0.02 9.83
CA PHE A 90 4.25 -0.32 9.17
C PHE A 90 4.50 -1.11 7.88
N ILE A 91 5.42 -0.64 7.04
CA ILE A 91 5.75 -1.31 5.77
C ILE A 91 6.46 -2.65 6.01
N ALA A 92 7.37 -2.73 6.99
CA ALA A 92 7.97 -4.00 7.37
C ALA A 92 6.93 -5.00 7.89
N SER A 93 5.96 -4.51 8.68
CA SER A 93 4.85 -5.32 9.18
C SER A 93 3.96 -5.82 8.04
N LEU A 94 3.63 -4.95 7.09
CA LEU A 94 2.85 -5.33 5.90
C LEU A 94 3.57 -6.37 5.03
N ASN A 95 4.87 -6.24 4.82
CA ASN A 95 5.65 -7.19 4.02
C ASN A 95 5.76 -8.58 4.67
N ARG A 96 5.73 -8.65 6.01
CA ARG A 96 5.81 -9.89 6.79
C ARG A 96 4.45 -10.45 7.17
N ALA A 97 3.40 -9.64 7.07
CA ALA A 97 2.06 -10.02 7.44
C ALA A 97 1.51 -11.13 6.52
N ASN A 98 0.75 -12.03 7.11
CA ASN A 98 0.06 -13.07 6.37
C ASN A 98 -1.37 -12.60 6.05
N VAL A 99 -1.65 -12.44 4.75
CA VAL A 99 -2.99 -12.12 4.25
C VAL A 99 -3.81 -13.40 4.20
N ARG A 100 -4.91 -13.46 4.95
CA ARG A 100 -5.82 -14.61 4.96
C ARG A 100 -7.24 -14.15 4.69
N ALA A 101 -7.91 -14.88 3.82
CA ALA A 101 -9.35 -14.79 3.62
C ALA A 101 -10.05 -15.84 4.47
N TYR A 102 -10.97 -15.42 5.32
CA TYR A 102 -11.80 -16.33 6.13
C TYR A 102 -13.18 -16.41 5.50
N PRO A 103 -13.72 -17.62 5.30
CA PRO A 103 -15.06 -17.77 4.75
C PRO A 103 -16.10 -17.29 5.76
N VAL A 104 -17.06 -16.52 5.32
CA VAL A 104 -18.22 -16.13 6.14
C VAL A 104 -19.23 -17.28 6.17
N GLU A 105 -19.39 -17.97 5.05
CA GLU A 105 -20.26 -19.14 4.92
C GLU A 105 -19.47 -20.45 4.80
N SER A 106 -20.12 -21.55 5.20
CA SER A 106 -19.50 -22.87 5.14
C SER A 106 -19.21 -23.36 3.70
N SER A 107 -19.95 -22.86 2.71
CA SER A 107 -19.77 -23.09 1.28
C SER A 107 -18.40 -22.59 0.78
N ASP A 108 -17.91 -21.51 1.36
CA ASP A 108 -16.74 -20.77 0.88
C ASP A 108 -15.41 -21.30 1.44
N THR A 109 -15.49 -22.31 2.33
CA THR A 109 -14.31 -22.86 3.02
C THR A 109 -13.28 -23.43 2.05
N SER A 110 -13.72 -24.07 0.96
CA SER A 110 -12.83 -24.65 -0.06
C SER A 110 -12.08 -23.59 -0.85
N ARG A 111 -12.69 -22.42 -1.08
CA ARG A 111 -12.10 -21.31 -1.84
C ARG A 111 -11.21 -20.39 -1.02
N SER A 112 -11.37 -20.39 0.30
CA SER A 112 -10.64 -19.49 1.22
C SER A 112 -9.12 -19.53 1.02
N LYS A 113 -8.54 -20.71 0.84
CA LYS A 113 -7.09 -20.87 0.59
C LYS A 113 -6.68 -20.29 -0.76
N VAL A 114 -7.47 -20.52 -1.81
CA VAL A 114 -7.19 -20.02 -3.15
C VAL A 114 -7.31 -18.49 -3.19
N VAL A 115 -8.34 -17.94 -2.56
CA VAL A 115 -8.53 -16.49 -2.40
C VAL A 115 -7.37 -15.86 -1.62
N SER A 116 -6.91 -16.49 -0.53
CA SER A 116 -5.75 -16.03 0.24
C SER A 116 -4.48 -15.96 -0.61
N SER A 117 -4.23 -17.00 -1.42
CA SER A 117 -3.09 -17.05 -2.35
C SER A 117 -3.21 -16.02 -3.46
N PHE A 118 -4.41 -15.79 -3.98
CA PHE A 118 -4.70 -14.78 -4.99
C PHE A 118 -4.48 -13.35 -4.45
N LEU A 119 -4.96 -13.06 -3.24
CA LEU A 119 -4.73 -11.76 -2.58
C LEU A 119 -3.23 -11.49 -2.35
N LYS A 120 -2.49 -12.50 -1.89
CA LYS A 120 -1.03 -12.40 -1.74
C LYS A 120 -0.35 -12.13 -3.08
N TRP A 121 -0.78 -12.84 -4.14
CA TRP A 121 -0.28 -12.59 -5.48
C TRP A 121 -0.63 -11.19 -5.99
N MET A 122 -1.85 -10.71 -5.80
CA MET A 122 -2.26 -9.35 -6.21
C MET A 122 -1.35 -8.26 -5.63
N THR A 123 -0.95 -8.39 -4.37
CA THR A 123 -0.12 -7.41 -3.68
C THR A 123 1.38 -7.51 -4.01
N THR A 124 1.86 -8.70 -4.43
CA THR A 124 3.28 -8.96 -4.66
C THR A 124 3.70 -8.96 -6.12
N SER A 125 2.82 -9.36 -7.03
CA SER A 125 3.11 -9.52 -8.47
C SER A 125 3.15 -8.21 -9.27
N GLY A 126 2.69 -7.10 -8.68
CA GLY A 126 2.47 -5.84 -9.41
C GLY A 126 1.17 -5.84 -10.24
N TYR A 127 0.25 -6.77 -9.99
CA TYR A 127 -1.10 -6.74 -10.57
C TYR A 127 -1.85 -5.48 -10.12
N ILE A 128 -1.71 -5.10 -8.85
CA ILE A 128 -2.09 -3.77 -8.37
C ILE A 128 -0.87 -2.87 -8.55
N PRO A 129 -0.92 -1.89 -9.47
CA PRO A 129 0.23 -1.02 -9.72
C PRO A 129 0.59 -0.19 -8.47
N ARG A 130 1.88 -0.14 -8.13
CA ARG A 130 2.41 0.70 -7.07
C ARG A 130 1.81 0.49 -5.68
N PHE A 131 1.19 -0.66 -5.39
CA PHE A 131 0.49 -0.92 -4.13
C PHE A 131 1.33 -0.57 -2.89
N LYS A 132 2.61 -1.00 -2.86
CA LYS A 132 3.49 -0.74 -1.71
C LYS A 132 3.80 0.74 -1.54
N GLN A 133 4.02 1.46 -2.64
CA GLN A 133 4.28 2.90 -2.62
C GLN A 133 3.05 3.69 -2.16
N GLU A 134 1.86 3.29 -2.61
CA GLU A 134 0.61 3.90 -2.15
C GLU A 134 0.39 3.66 -0.65
N MET A 135 0.67 2.46 -0.15
CA MET A 135 0.58 2.18 1.30
C MET A 135 1.64 2.93 2.11
N GLU A 136 2.85 3.11 1.59
CA GLU A 136 3.90 3.91 2.23
C GLU A 136 3.51 5.40 2.30
N LEU A 137 2.97 5.95 1.22
CA LEU A 137 2.42 7.30 1.20
C LEU A 137 1.27 7.44 2.21
N GLY A 138 0.37 6.45 2.24
CA GLY A 138 -0.74 6.41 3.20
C GLY A 138 -0.30 6.36 4.65
N ALA A 139 0.74 5.58 4.97
CA ALA A 139 1.33 5.56 6.30
C ALA A 139 1.87 6.94 6.72
N ASN A 140 2.50 7.67 5.78
CA ASN A 140 2.94 9.04 6.02
C ASN A 140 1.76 9.98 6.30
N TYR A 141 0.68 9.93 5.49
CA TYR A 141 -0.50 10.77 5.68
C TYR A 141 -1.22 10.46 6.99
N LEU A 142 -1.33 9.18 7.36
CA LEU A 142 -1.92 8.79 8.63
C LEU A 142 -1.21 9.42 9.83
N LEU A 143 0.12 9.44 9.82
CA LEU A 143 0.92 9.95 10.93
C LEU A 143 1.06 11.47 10.94
N GLU A 144 1.18 12.09 9.76
CA GLU A 144 1.40 13.53 9.59
C GLU A 144 0.09 14.32 9.56
N ARG A 145 -0.94 13.82 8.86
CA ARG A 145 -2.23 14.51 8.63
C ARG A 145 -3.36 13.96 9.49
N GLY A 146 -3.14 12.80 10.12
CA GLY A 146 -4.08 12.16 11.03
C GLY A 146 -5.20 11.36 10.35
N ILE A 147 -5.30 11.41 9.03
CA ILE A 147 -6.30 10.68 8.24
C ILE A 147 -5.63 10.02 7.06
N LEU A 148 -5.96 8.76 6.85
CA LEU A 148 -5.59 7.98 5.67
C LEU A 148 -6.82 7.73 4.84
N ILE A 149 -6.81 8.19 3.59
CA ILE A 149 -7.86 7.96 2.60
C ILE A 149 -7.26 7.19 1.44
N THR A 150 -7.83 6.03 1.13
CA THR A 150 -7.39 5.21 0.00
C THR A 150 -8.57 4.96 -0.93
N TYR A 151 -8.46 5.43 -2.17
CA TYR A 151 -9.39 5.14 -3.25
C TYR A 151 -9.16 3.73 -3.77
N VAL A 152 -10.22 3.00 -3.98
CA VAL A 152 -10.22 1.64 -4.54
C VAL A 152 -11.24 1.56 -5.65
N GLY A 153 -10.77 1.50 -6.88
CA GLY A 153 -11.60 1.40 -8.06
C GLY A 153 -11.08 0.35 -9.04
N TRP A 154 -11.61 0.36 -10.25
CA TRP A 154 -11.17 -0.51 -11.33
C TRP A 154 -10.62 0.34 -12.47
N HIS A 155 -9.46 -0.03 -13.01
CA HIS A 155 -8.84 0.66 -14.14
C HIS A 155 -8.78 -0.26 -15.35
N ARG A 156 -9.44 0.16 -16.41
CA ARG A 156 -9.40 -0.51 -17.72
C ARG A 156 -8.91 0.48 -18.75
N GLU A 157 -7.79 0.17 -19.39
CA GLU A 157 -7.19 1.01 -20.41
C GLU A 157 -6.56 0.14 -21.51
N ASP A 158 -6.90 0.46 -22.75
CA ASP A 158 -6.28 -0.14 -23.94
C ASP A 158 -5.20 0.78 -24.48
N ARG A 159 -3.93 0.46 -24.25
CA ARG A 159 -2.79 1.24 -24.79
C ARG A 159 -2.50 0.86 -26.23
N LYS A 160 -2.76 1.81 -27.12
CA LYS A 160 -2.54 1.69 -28.55
C LYS A 160 -1.16 2.23 -28.93
N PHE A 161 -0.39 1.45 -29.67
CA PHE A 161 0.91 1.85 -30.19
C PHE A 161 0.90 1.82 -31.71
N LEU A 162 1.51 2.81 -32.35
CA LEU A 162 1.76 2.77 -33.77
C LEU A 162 2.84 1.75 -34.08
N GLN A 163 2.48 0.70 -34.83
CA GLN A 163 3.41 -0.29 -35.26
C GLN A 163 3.44 -0.38 -36.81
N LYS A 164 4.65 -0.55 -37.36
CA LYS A 164 4.82 -0.79 -38.76
C LYS A 164 4.51 -2.29 -39.05
N LEU A 165 3.42 -2.55 -39.77
CA LEU A 165 2.94 -3.88 -40.08
C LEU A 165 3.12 -4.17 -41.54
N SER A 166 3.49 -5.42 -41.86
CA SER A 166 3.42 -5.98 -43.20
C SER A 166 2.00 -6.45 -43.54
N LEU A 167 1.72 -6.64 -44.84
CA LEU A 167 0.43 -7.15 -45.29
C LEU A 167 0.13 -8.53 -44.70
N GLU A 168 1.14 -9.39 -44.55
CA GLU A 168 1.02 -10.72 -43.93
C GLU A 168 0.61 -10.64 -42.46
N GLN A 169 1.17 -9.68 -41.71
CA GLN A 169 0.81 -9.46 -40.32
C GLN A 169 -0.60 -8.90 -40.18
N ILE A 170 -1.03 -8.04 -41.13
CA ILE A 170 -2.42 -7.55 -41.18
C ILE A 170 -3.37 -8.71 -41.50
N ALA A 171 -3.00 -9.63 -42.37
CA ALA A 171 -3.80 -10.81 -42.69
C ALA A 171 -4.01 -11.74 -41.48
N LEU A 172 -3.06 -11.78 -40.56
CA LEU A 172 -3.20 -12.53 -39.30
C LEU A 172 -4.15 -11.84 -38.28
N LEU A 173 -4.22 -10.50 -38.32
CA LEU A 173 -5.07 -9.72 -37.41
C LEU A 173 -6.49 -9.53 -37.97
N ASP A 174 -6.59 -9.21 -39.24
CA ASP A 174 -7.85 -9.05 -39.97
C ASP A 174 -7.70 -9.55 -41.42
N PRO A 175 -8.07 -10.82 -41.70
CA PRO A 175 -7.97 -11.40 -43.01
C PRO A 175 -8.83 -10.66 -44.06
N VAL A 176 -9.97 -10.10 -43.65
CA VAL A 176 -10.89 -9.39 -44.56
C VAL A 176 -10.25 -8.11 -45.12
N THR A 177 -9.66 -7.30 -44.26
CA THR A 177 -8.95 -6.08 -44.67
C THR A 177 -7.76 -6.44 -45.60
N ALA A 178 -7.01 -7.49 -45.27
CA ALA A 178 -5.88 -7.88 -46.10
C ALA A 178 -6.33 -8.34 -47.50
N GLU A 179 -7.39 -9.13 -47.61
CA GLU A 179 -7.98 -9.60 -48.89
C GLU A 179 -8.52 -8.43 -49.71
N MET A 180 -9.22 -7.50 -49.09
CA MET A 180 -9.72 -6.29 -49.78
C MET A 180 -8.58 -5.42 -50.32
N ILE A 181 -7.44 -5.33 -49.62
CA ILE A 181 -6.26 -4.59 -50.08
C ILE A 181 -5.59 -5.30 -51.23
N MET A 182 -5.48 -6.64 -51.18
CA MET A 182 -4.90 -7.47 -52.26
C MET A 182 -5.75 -7.43 -53.54
N ASN A 183 -7.08 -7.46 -53.41
CA ASN A 183 -8.03 -7.42 -54.50
C ASN A 183 -8.26 -6.01 -55.07
N GLU A 184 -7.46 -5.02 -54.63
CA GLU A 184 -7.57 -3.61 -55.05
C GLU A 184 -8.97 -3.02 -54.87
N ALA A 185 -9.73 -3.45 -53.86
CA ALA A 185 -11.07 -2.98 -53.58
C ALA A 185 -11.10 -1.45 -53.43
N GLU A 186 -12.28 -0.87 -53.60
CA GLU A 186 -12.50 0.57 -53.53
C GLU A 186 -11.98 1.16 -52.18
N THR A 187 -11.22 2.23 -52.30
CA THR A 187 -10.48 2.79 -51.14
C THR A 187 -11.38 3.14 -49.94
N ASP A 188 -12.59 3.61 -50.21
CA ASP A 188 -13.51 4.02 -49.13
C ASP A 188 -14.11 2.81 -48.40
N MET A 189 -14.33 1.68 -49.09
CA MET A 189 -14.74 0.42 -48.46
C MET A 189 -13.62 -0.15 -47.56
N VAL A 190 -12.38 -0.15 -48.08
CA VAL A 190 -11.21 -0.59 -47.29
C VAL A 190 -10.97 0.31 -46.07
N VAL A 191 -11.20 1.61 -46.21
CA VAL A 191 -11.11 2.56 -45.10
C VAL A 191 -12.10 2.23 -44.00
N SER A 192 -13.38 1.98 -44.35
CA SER A 192 -14.43 1.62 -43.42
C SER A 192 -14.10 0.33 -42.67
N GLN A 193 -13.62 -0.69 -43.39
CA GLN A 193 -13.20 -1.97 -42.80
C GLN A 193 -11.99 -1.79 -41.86
N MET A 194 -10.97 -1.03 -42.30
CA MET A 194 -9.80 -0.74 -41.47
C MET A 194 -10.14 0.04 -40.22
N GLN A 195 -11.13 0.94 -40.26
CA GLN A 195 -11.60 1.66 -39.06
C GLN A 195 -12.32 0.76 -38.06
N GLN A 196 -13.03 -0.26 -38.56
CA GLN A 196 -13.64 -1.29 -37.71
C GLN A 196 -12.59 -2.22 -37.07
N ALA A 197 -11.61 -2.65 -37.87
CA ALA A 197 -10.57 -3.58 -37.42
C ALA A 197 -9.55 -2.90 -36.48
N PHE A 198 -9.23 -1.62 -36.74
CA PHE A 198 -8.24 -0.83 -35.98
C PHE A 198 -8.90 0.38 -35.34
N ASN A 199 -9.57 0.18 -34.23
CA ASN A 199 -10.26 1.24 -33.48
C ASN A 199 -9.38 2.48 -33.23
N GLY A 200 -9.91 3.67 -33.53
CA GLY A 200 -9.21 4.95 -33.38
C GLY A 200 -8.35 5.35 -34.60
N LEU A 201 -8.51 4.68 -35.75
CA LEU A 201 -7.85 5.05 -36.97
C LEU A 201 -8.65 6.14 -37.71
N SER A 202 -8.11 7.36 -37.81
CA SER A 202 -8.77 8.43 -38.57
C SER A 202 -8.78 8.11 -40.08
N THR A 203 -9.82 8.59 -40.78
CA THR A 203 -9.99 8.41 -42.23
C THR A 203 -8.74 8.87 -43.00
N LYS A 204 -8.10 9.92 -42.56
CA LYS A 204 -6.88 10.47 -43.18
C LYS A 204 -5.68 9.55 -43.02
N ARG A 205 -5.52 8.93 -41.83
CA ARG A 205 -4.47 7.93 -41.55
C ARG A 205 -4.76 6.63 -42.28
N ALA A 206 -6.02 6.15 -42.32
CA ALA A 206 -6.41 4.96 -43.04
C ALA A 206 -6.08 5.06 -44.54
N LYS A 207 -6.45 6.15 -45.20
CA LYS A 207 -6.10 6.41 -46.61
C LYS A 207 -4.58 6.44 -46.85
N LYS A 208 -3.80 7.01 -45.93
CA LYS A 208 -2.33 7.02 -45.98
C LYS A 208 -1.77 5.61 -45.82
N ALA A 209 -2.30 4.83 -44.89
CA ALA A 209 -1.88 3.45 -44.64
C ALA A 209 -2.16 2.53 -45.84
N ILE A 210 -3.35 2.61 -46.46
CA ILE A 210 -3.71 1.86 -47.65
C ILE A 210 -2.76 2.19 -48.78
N LYS A 211 -2.48 3.48 -49.03
CA LYS A 211 -1.54 3.90 -50.06
C LYS A 211 -0.12 3.40 -49.78
N SER A 212 0.31 3.37 -48.54
CA SER A 212 1.61 2.82 -48.16
C SER A 212 1.65 1.30 -48.32
N LEU A 213 0.62 0.55 -47.93
CA LEU A 213 0.53 -0.89 -48.10
C LEU A 213 0.58 -1.30 -49.57
N ARG A 214 -0.18 -0.62 -50.42
CA ARG A 214 -0.17 -0.89 -51.89
C ARG A 214 1.19 -0.54 -52.53
N LYS A 215 1.94 0.42 -52.00
CA LYS A 215 3.21 0.89 -52.57
C LYS A 215 4.43 0.15 -52.00
N THR A 216 4.48 -0.08 -50.72
CA THR A 216 5.68 -0.58 -50.01
C THR A 216 5.46 -1.89 -49.28
N GLY A 217 4.22 -2.41 -49.23
CA GLY A 217 3.85 -3.60 -48.47
C GLY A 217 3.80 -3.42 -46.95
N PHE A 218 4.04 -2.17 -46.45
CA PHE A 218 4.04 -1.86 -45.03
C PHE A 218 3.18 -0.64 -44.73
N ALA A 219 2.52 -0.61 -43.55
CA ALA A 219 1.85 0.57 -43.03
C ALA A 219 2.02 0.70 -41.53
N GLU A 220 1.94 1.91 -41.04
CA GLU A 220 1.90 2.22 -39.62
C GLU A 220 0.43 2.23 -39.16
N LEU A 221 0.06 1.25 -38.34
CA LEU A 221 -1.29 1.08 -37.79
C LEU A 221 -1.27 1.07 -36.28
N PRO A 222 -2.32 1.61 -35.62
CA PRO A 222 -2.47 1.52 -34.19
C PRO A 222 -2.85 0.11 -33.79
N ILE A 223 -2.06 -0.50 -32.90
CA ILE A 223 -2.33 -1.82 -32.33
C ILE A 223 -2.45 -1.67 -30.84
N VAL A 224 -3.43 -2.35 -30.26
CA VAL A 224 -3.51 -2.55 -28.81
C VAL A 224 -2.41 -3.53 -28.41
N ARG A 225 -1.32 -3.04 -27.84
CA ARG A 225 -0.23 -3.88 -27.36
C ARG A 225 -0.37 -4.26 -25.89
N ARG A 226 -1.06 -3.44 -25.12
CA ARG A 226 -1.19 -3.63 -23.69
C ARG A 226 -2.59 -3.23 -23.27
N GLN A 227 -3.29 -4.17 -22.72
CA GLN A 227 -4.53 -3.95 -21.99
C GLN A 227 -4.19 -3.89 -20.49
N ILE A 228 -4.58 -2.82 -19.85
CA ILE A 228 -4.53 -2.69 -18.39
C ILE A 228 -5.94 -2.97 -17.92
N ASP A 229 -6.10 -3.99 -17.08
CA ASP A 229 -7.38 -4.41 -16.51
C ASP A 229 -7.09 -4.89 -15.09
N CYS A 230 -7.10 -3.97 -14.13
CA CYS A 230 -6.63 -4.24 -12.78
C CYS A 230 -7.28 -3.29 -11.75
N PRO A 231 -7.29 -3.68 -10.46
CA PRO A 231 -7.69 -2.77 -9.40
C PRO A 231 -6.82 -1.52 -9.39
N ASN A 232 -7.44 -0.35 -9.22
CA ASN A 232 -6.77 0.94 -9.10
C ASN A 232 -6.83 1.39 -7.65
N ILE A 233 -5.69 1.34 -6.97
CA ILE A 233 -5.54 1.78 -5.59
C ILE A 233 -4.70 3.05 -5.59
N LYS A 234 -5.24 4.13 -5.03
CA LYS A 234 -4.56 5.42 -4.88
C LYS A 234 -4.74 5.95 -3.48
N THR A 235 -3.67 6.40 -2.88
CA THR A 235 -3.72 7.17 -1.64
C THR A 235 -4.00 8.62 -1.96
N LEU A 236 -5.02 9.20 -1.31
CA LEU A 236 -5.48 10.56 -1.54
C LEU A 236 -5.13 11.44 -0.34
N ALA A 237 -4.74 12.67 -0.62
CA ALA A 237 -4.43 13.65 0.40
C ALA A 237 -5.72 14.19 1.04
N PRO A 238 -5.89 14.06 2.38
CA PRO A 238 -7.11 14.52 3.05
C PRO A 238 -7.20 16.04 3.16
N ASP A 239 -6.12 16.75 2.87
CA ASP A 239 -6.00 18.21 2.93
C ASP A 239 -6.03 18.87 1.55
N GLY A 240 -6.20 18.11 0.48
CA GLY A 240 -6.20 18.69 -0.86
C GLY A 240 -7.00 17.90 -1.87
N ASP A 241 -6.88 16.57 -1.87
CA ASP A 241 -7.45 15.77 -2.95
C ASP A 241 -8.86 15.27 -2.66
N PHE A 242 -9.09 14.77 -1.43
CA PHE A 242 -10.37 14.13 -1.11
C PHE A 242 -10.90 14.54 0.26
N PHE A 243 -12.14 14.94 0.33
CA PHE A 243 -12.73 15.40 1.58
C PHE A 243 -14.24 15.17 1.68
N PHE A 244 -14.69 15.09 2.93
CA PHE A 244 -16.07 14.92 3.34
C PHE A 244 -16.59 16.18 4.06
N PRO A 245 -17.89 16.35 4.19
CA PRO A 245 -18.45 17.39 5.07
C PRO A 245 -17.95 17.25 6.51
N THR A 246 -17.73 18.37 7.19
CA THR A 246 -17.13 18.42 8.54
C THR A 246 -17.93 17.70 9.62
N TYR A 247 -19.25 17.59 9.46
CA TYR A 247 -20.13 16.92 10.42
C TYR A 247 -20.14 15.40 10.31
N VAL A 248 -19.46 14.83 9.32
CA VAL A 248 -19.44 13.39 9.06
C VAL A 248 -18.69 12.67 10.18
N THR A 249 -19.32 11.61 10.68
CA THR A 249 -18.73 10.68 11.66
C THR A 249 -18.39 9.34 11.03
N ASP A 250 -19.18 8.88 10.07
CA ASP A 250 -18.97 7.66 9.29
C ASP A 250 -18.84 8.04 7.81
N PRO A 251 -17.67 7.93 7.23
CA PRO A 251 -17.42 8.31 5.83
C PRO A 251 -18.34 7.59 4.84
N GLN A 252 -18.68 6.33 5.09
CA GLN A 252 -19.56 5.56 4.19
C GLN A 252 -21.03 5.99 4.24
N ARG A 253 -21.43 6.70 5.28
CA ARG A 253 -22.80 7.27 5.42
C ARG A 253 -22.86 8.77 5.12
N ALA A 254 -21.79 9.34 4.60
CA ALA A 254 -21.78 10.72 4.17
C ALA A 254 -22.80 10.92 3.03
N PRO A 255 -23.54 12.02 2.97
CA PRO A 255 -24.47 12.28 1.87
C PRO A 255 -23.73 12.56 0.56
N TYR A 256 -22.54 13.11 0.64
CA TYR A 256 -21.63 13.37 -0.48
C TYR A 256 -20.19 13.45 -0.03
N CYS A 257 -19.28 13.31 -0.99
CA CYS A 257 -17.86 13.58 -0.82
C CYS A 257 -17.27 14.10 -2.13
N PHE A 258 -16.12 14.78 -2.02
CA PHE A 258 -15.47 15.42 -3.15
C PHE A 258 -14.07 14.89 -3.36
N TRP A 259 -13.71 14.68 -4.63
CA TRP A 259 -12.38 14.33 -5.07
C TRP A 259 -11.89 15.32 -6.13
N ARG A 260 -10.79 16.02 -5.87
CA ARG A 260 -10.13 16.88 -6.84
C ARG A 260 -9.21 16.06 -7.71
N THR A 261 -9.26 16.28 -9.00
CA THR A 261 -8.41 15.62 -9.98
C THR A 261 -7.84 16.63 -10.94
N TYR A 262 -6.64 16.36 -11.43
CA TYR A 262 -5.92 17.24 -12.32
C TYR A 262 -5.67 16.52 -13.63
N TYR A 263 -6.04 17.16 -14.73
CA TYR A 263 -5.93 16.61 -16.08
C TYR A 263 -5.20 17.56 -17.00
N THR A 264 -4.38 17.00 -17.89
CA THR A 264 -3.89 17.73 -19.05
C THR A 264 -4.99 17.86 -20.09
N PRO A 265 -4.96 18.88 -20.96
CA PRO A 265 -5.94 19.00 -22.05
C PRO A 265 -6.05 17.75 -22.92
N GLN A 266 -4.92 17.10 -23.20
CA GLN A 266 -4.89 15.85 -23.97
C GLN A 266 -5.58 14.68 -23.26
N GLU A 267 -5.46 14.60 -21.95
CA GLU A 267 -6.17 13.57 -21.15
C GLU A 267 -7.67 13.82 -21.17
N LEU A 268 -8.11 15.08 -21.08
CA LEU A 268 -9.53 15.44 -21.16
C LEU A 268 -10.13 15.07 -22.52
N GLU A 269 -9.44 15.39 -23.63
CA GLU A 269 -9.87 14.98 -24.98
C GLU A 269 -9.97 13.43 -25.09
N ASN A 270 -9.03 12.71 -24.48
CA ASN A 270 -9.09 11.26 -24.45
C ASN A 270 -10.29 10.73 -23.62
N LYS A 271 -10.65 11.40 -22.54
CA LYS A 271 -11.80 11.03 -21.69
C LYS A 271 -13.14 11.19 -22.41
N VAL A 272 -13.25 12.14 -23.31
CA VAL A 272 -14.42 12.24 -24.20
C VAL A 272 -14.57 10.99 -25.06
N ILE A 273 -13.45 10.45 -25.55
CA ILE A 273 -13.46 9.29 -26.46
C ILE A 273 -13.63 7.96 -25.69
N THR A 274 -12.96 7.83 -24.53
CA THR A 274 -12.89 6.56 -23.77
C THR A 274 -14.05 6.42 -22.78
N ASP A 275 -14.36 7.49 -22.06
CA ASP A 275 -15.27 7.45 -20.91
C ASP A 275 -16.61 8.17 -21.20
N GLY A 276 -16.78 8.69 -22.44
CA GLY A 276 -18.01 9.32 -22.90
C GLY A 276 -18.33 10.65 -22.20
N TRP A 277 -17.30 11.39 -21.80
CA TRP A 277 -17.49 12.74 -21.22
C TRP A 277 -18.10 13.70 -22.23
N ASP A 278 -18.82 14.70 -21.73
CA ASP A 278 -19.43 15.73 -22.58
C ASP A 278 -18.38 16.56 -23.30
N ALA A 279 -18.42 16.53 -24.63
CA ALA A 279 -17.44 17.20 -25.49
C ALA A 279 -17.53 18.73 -25.41
N GLU A 280 -18.78 19.28 -25.31
CA GLU A 280 -19.00 20.73 -25.21
C GLU A 280 -18.44 21.27 -23.89
N PHE A 281 -18.64 20.52 -22.81
CA PHE A 281 -18.07 20.85 -21.49
C PHE A 281 -16.53 20.81 -21.55
N VAL A 282 -15.94 19.75 -22.09
CA VAL A 282 -14.48 19.59 -22.13
C VAL A 282 -13.83 20.67 -22.99
N ASP A 283 -14.37 20.95 -24.17
CA ASP A 283 -13.86 22.01 -25.06
C ASP A 283 -13.90 23.38 -24.36
N TYR A 284 -15.02 23.69 -23.68
CA TYR A 284 -15.18 24.94 -22.94
C TYR A 284 -14.15 25.07 -21.80
N VAL A 285 -13.97 23.99 -21.03
CA VAL A 285 -13.04 23.98 -19.88
C VAL A 285 -11.59 24.11 -20.35
N ILE A 286 -11.20 23.46 -21.45
CA ILE A 286 -9.86 23.59 -22.03
C ILE A 286 -9.61 25.04 -22.52
N GLU A 287 -10.62 25.67 -23.14
CA GLU A 287 -10.46 27.02 -23.67
C GLU A 287 -10.35 28.10 -22.58
N HIS A 288 -11.11 27.95 -21.46
CA HIS A 288 -11.24 29.03 -20.48
C HIS A 288 -10.46 28.82 -19.19
N PHE A 289 -10.11 27.58 -18.82
CA PHE A 289 -9.52 27.27 -17.51
C PHE A 289 -8.13 26.60 -17.60
N LYS A 290 -7.55 26.57 -18.78
CA LYS A 290 -6.18 26.11 -18.98
C LYS A 290 -5.20 27.03 -18.30
N GLY A 291 -4.33 26.50 -17.44
CA GLY A 291 -3.30 27.27 -16.74
C GLY A 291 -3.84 28.15 -15.60
N VAL A 292 -5.08 27.96 -15.16
CA VAL A 292 -5.62 28.64 -13.98
C VAL A 292 -5.03 28.06 -12.72
N GLU A 293 -4.79 28.94 -11.74
CA GLU A 293 -4.22 28.62 -10.44
C GLU A 293 -4.92 27.42 -9.77
N ILE A 294 -4.13 26.43 -9.36
CA ILE A 294 -4.62 25.18 -8.75
C ILE A 294 -4.51 25.33 -7.24
N ASP A 295 -5.63 25.25 -6.55
CA ASP A 295 -5.73 25.28 -5.08
C ASP A 295 -5.28 23.95 -4.45
N SER A 296 -4.09 23.49 -4.75
CA SER A 296 -3.56 22.28 -4.14
C SER A 296 -2.55 22.62 -3.05
N VAL A 297 -2.82 22.21 -1.83
CA VAL A 297 -1.90 22.37 -0.71
C VAL A 297 -0.54 21.72 -1.01
N GLU A 298 -0.53 20.59 -1.70
CA GLU A 298 0.71 19.92 -2.10
C GLU A 298 1.56 20.80 -3.06
N ARG A 299 0.94 21.47 -4.02
CA ARG A 299 1.65 22.38 -4.93
C ARG A 299 2.18 23.61 -4.23
N GLU A 300 1.43 24.18 -3.31
CA GLU A 300 1.92 25.27 -2.48
C GLU A 300 3.15 24.83 -1.68
N GLN A 301 3.12 23.61 -1.13
CA GLN A 301 4.24 23.04 -0.41
C GLN A 301 5.41 22.68 -1.31
N GLU A 302 5.18 22.19 -2.53
CA GLU A 302 6.22 21.96 -3.53
C GLU A 302 6.86 23.27 -3.99
N GLY A 303 6.08 24.32 -4.20
CA GLY A 303 6.58 25.66 -4.49
C GLY A 303 7.48 26.20 -3.37
N ARG A 304 7.15 25.95 -2.11
CA ARG A 304 7.98 26.32 -0.96
C ARG A 304 9.27 25.49 -0.86
N ARG A 305 9.27 24.23 -1.35
CA ARG A 305 10.44 23.36 -1.38
C ARG A 305 11.38 23.64 -2.53
N SER A 306 10.90 24.18 -3.63
CA SER A 306 11.74 24.37 -4.82
C SER A 306 12.82 25.37 -4.48
N ILE A 307 14.04 24.87 -4.38
CA ILE A 307 15.27 25.63 -4.23
C ILE A 307 15.52 26.49 -5.48
N SER A 308 14.91 26.13 -6.59
CA SER A 308 14.89 26.92 -7.81
C SER A 308 13.79 27.98 -7.69
N GLN A 309 14.17 29.21 -7.47
CA GLN A 309 13.33 30.41 -7.57
C GLN A 309 12.78 30.65 -9.00
N ASN A 310 12.66 29.62 -9.81
CA ASN A 310 12.06 29.70 -11.14
C ASN A 310 10.58 29.42 -11.02
N ASP A 311 9.79 30.44 -10.79
CA ASP A 311 8.33 30.45 -10.94
C ASP A 311 7.87 29.96 -12.33
N ASP A 312 8.76 30.08 -13.34
CA ASP A 312 8.50 29.74 -14.74
C ASP A 312 8.24 28.24 -15.00
N VAL A 313 8.60 27.34 -14.07
CA VAL A 313 8.39 25.87 -14.25
C VAL A 313 6.92 25.48 -14.06
N TYR A 314 6.17 26.22 -13.26
CA TYR A 314 4.75 25.93 -12.98
C TYR A 314 3.80 26.47 -14.06
N GLU A 315 4.17 27.51 -14.78
CA GLU A 315 3.41 28.01 -15.93
C GLU A 315 3.41 27.03 -17.12
N ALA A 316 4.36 26.10 -17.16
CA ALA A 316 4.44 25.11 -18.24
C ALA A 316 3.45 23.93 -18.10
N GLU A 317 2.91 23.67 -16.91
CA GLU A 317 1.93 22.63 -16.70
C GLU A 317 0.52 23.16 -16.92
N GLU A 318 0.01 22.94 -18.13
CA GLU A 318 -1.36 23.28 -18.53
C GLU A 318 -2.39 22.34 -17.89
N LEU A 319 -2.39 22.22 -16.56
CA LEU A 319 -3.32 21.34 -15.84
C LEU A 319 -4.66 22.05 -15.58
N ILE A 320 -5.71 21.26 -15.60
CA ILE A 320 -7.08 21.68 -15.33
C ILE A 320 -7.61 20.89 -14.16
N GLU A 321 -8.08 21.58 -13.12
CA GLU A 321 -8.69 20.98 -11.94
C GLU A 321 -10.16 20.66 -12.20
N LEU A 322 -10.57 19.41 -11.98
CA LEU A 322 -11.95 19.00 -11.97
C LEU A 322 -12.33 18.39 -10.62
N VAL A 323 -13.60 18.54 -10.26
CA VAL A 323 -14.15 18.02 -9.02
C VAL A 323 -15.10 16.87 -9.34
N HIS A 324 -14.77 15.68 -8.81
CA HIS A 324 -15.66 14.53 -8.77
C HIS A 324 -16.45 14.59 -7.48
N CYS A 325 -17.77 14.66 -7.58
CA CYS A 325 -18.67 14.58 -6.44
C CYS A 325 -19.34 13.22 -6.44
N TYR A 326 -19.12 12.44 -5.40
CA TYR A 326 -19.85 11.21 -5.15
C TYR A 326 -21.00 11.51 -4.22
N GLN A 327 -22.22 11.13 -4.61
CA GLN A 327 -23.44 11.38 -3.86
C GLN A 327 -24.21 10.08 -3.65
N ARG A 328 -24.80 9.94 -2.49
CA ARG A 328 -25.74 8.88 -2.18
C ARG A 328 -27.15 9.41 -2.42
N LEU A 329 -27.75 9.03 -3.56
CA LEU A 329 -29.04 9.53 -3.99
C LEU A 329 -30.10 8.41 -3.98
N ILE A 330 -31.35 8.79 -3.72
CA ILE A 330 -32.50 7.90 -3.67
C ILE A 330 -33.33 8.14 -4.92
N ASP A 331 -33.71 7.08 -5.62
CA ASP A 331 -34.67 7.16 -6.70
C ASP A 331 -36.09 7.33 -6.11
N GLU A 332 -36.82 8.36 -6.56
CA GLU A 332 -38.16 8.64 -6.06
C GLU A 332 -39.21 7.61 -6.51
N GLU A 333 -38.94 6.89 -7.63
CA GLU A 333 -39.92 5.96 -8.19
C GLU A 333 -39.96 4.63 -7.44
N ASP A 334 -38.81 4.07 -7.14
CA ASP A 334 -38.70 2.74 -6.51
C ASP A 334 -38.09 2.77 -5.10
N GLY A 335 -37.59 3.92 -4.67
CA GLY A 335 -36.95 4.10 -3.36
C GLY A 335 -35.57 3.43 -3.25
N SER A 336 -34.96 3.03 -4.36
CA SER A 336 -33.64 2.46 -4.40
C SER A 336 -32.55 3.51 -4.13
N GLU A 337 -31.52 3.14 -3.37
CA GLU A 337 -30.39 4.00 -3.06
C GLU A 337 -29.21 3.61 -3.95
N GLY A 338 -28.55 4.60 -4.54
CA GLY A 338 -27.37 4.41 -5.39
C GLY A 338 -26.31 5.47 -5.18
N ILE A 339 -25.07 5.14 -5.55
CA ILE A 339 -23.96 6.09 -5.55
C ILE A 339 -23.84 6.68 -6.95
N TYR A 340 -23.97 7.99 -7.04
CA TYR A 340 -23.86 8.74 -8.28
C TYR A 340 -22.57 9.55 -8.28
N GLU A 341 -21.89 9.58 -9.42
CA GLU A 341 -20.73 10.42 -9.67
C GLU A 341 -21.11 11.58 -10.57
N THR A 342 -20.80 12.80 -10.13
CA THR A 342 -20.91 14.02 -10.93
C THR A 342 -19.55 14.65 -11.09
N ILE A 343 -19.11 14.90 -12.32
CA ILE A 343 -17.82 15.54 -12.61
C ILE A 343 -18.06 16.94 -13.14
N PHE A 344 -17.56 17.95 -12.44
CA PHE A 344 -17.78 19.36 -12.79
C PHE A 344 -16.54 20.21 -12.51
N HIS A 345 -16.52 21.44 -13.02
CA HIS A 345 -15.50 22.44 -12.75
C HIS A 345 -16.03 23.50 -11.78
N LYS A 346 -15.24 23.88 -10.74
CA LYS A 346 -15.67 24.82 -9.68
C LYS A 346 -16.12 26.18 -10.18
N SER A 347 -15.62 26.64 -11.32
CA SER A 347 -15.95 27.95 -11.90
C SER A 347 -16.95 27.90 -13.06
N TYR A 348 -17.41 26.69 -13.47
CA TYR A 348 -18.35 26.51 -14.55
C TYR A 348 -19.59 25.75 -14.08
N THR A 349 -20.72 26.44 -13.99
CA THR A 349 -21.95 25.92 -13.41
C THR A 349 -23.02 25.54 -14.44
N ASP A 350 -22.79 25.86 -15.72
CA ASP A 350 -23.76 25.63 -16.80
C ASP A 350 -23.68 24.24 -17.43
N GLY A 351 -22.60 23.48 -17.08
CA GLY A 351 -22.33 22.16 -17.61
C GLY A 351 -21.58 21.25 -16.63
N TYR A 352 -21.51 19.97 -16.98
CA TYR A 352 -20.77 18.94 -16.25
C TYR A 352 -20.17 17.95 -17.26
N ALA A 353 -19.03 17.32 -16.91
CA ALA A 353 -18.38 16.33 -17.76
C ALA A 353 -19.17 15.01 -17.81
N LYS A 354 -19.70 14.58 -16.67
CA LYS A 354 -20.38 13.29 -16.54
C LYS A 354 -21.31 13.30 -15.33
N PHE A 355 -22.44 12.62 -15.47
CA PHE A 355 -23.34 12.25 -14.37
C PHE A 355 -23.82 10.83 -14.59
N GLU A 356 -23.42 9.91 -13.70
CA GLU A 356 -23.82 8.51 -13.84
C GLU A 356 -23.94 7.79 -12.49
N LEU A 357 -24.75 6.73 -12.46
CA LEU A 357 -24.80 5.75 -11.38
C LEU A 357 -23.51 4.89 -11.44
N LEU A 358 -22.79 4.81 -10.34
CA LEU A 358 -21.66 3.89 -10.19
C LEU A 358 -22.18 2.46 -9.98
N ASN A 359 -22.46 1.79 -11.09
CA ASN A 359 -22.91 0.40 -11.07
C ASN A 359 -21.88 -0.50 -10.40
N GLY A 360 -22.33 -1.33 -9.47
CA GLY A 360 -21.48 -2.30 -8.79
C GLY A 360 -20.80 -1.80 -7.53
N TYR A 361 -21.00 -0.56 -7.11
CA TYR A 361 -20.54 -0.06 -5.82
C TYR A 361 -21.72 0.08 -4.84
N GLU A 362 -21.65 -0.57 -3.69
CA GLU A 362 -22.61 -0.44 -2.59
C GLU A 362 -22.20 0.70 -1.64
N ASP A 363 -20.89 0.89 -1.52
CA ASP A 363 -20.23 1.87 -0.68
C ASP A 363 -19.41 2.84 -1.53
N TYR A 364 -19.06 4.01 -0.98
CA TYR A 364 -18.10 4.90 -1.63
C TYR A 364 -16.79 4.16 -1.93
N PRO A 365 -16.18 4.40 -3.10
CA PRO A 365 -14.95 3.70 -3.51
C PRO A 365 -13.71 4.17 -2.72
N VAL A 366 -13.86 4.38 -1.41
CA VAL A 366 -12.77 4.87 -0.54
C VAL A 366 -12.80 4.18 0.81
N VAL A 367 -11.62 3.87 1.31
CA VAL A 367 -11.40 3.40 2.68
C VAL A 367 -10.77 4.55 3.47
N VAL A 368 -11.32 4.85 4.64
CA VAL A 368 -10.88 5.96 5.48
C VAL A 368 -10.53 5.47 6.88
N THR A 369 -9.37 5.88 7.40
CA THR A 369 -8.93 5.54 8.75
C THR A 369 -8.33 6.76 9.43
N LYS A 370 -8.72 7.01 10.70
CA LYS A 370 -8.17 8.07 11.55
C LYS A 370 -6.97 7.56 12.33
N PHE A 371 -6.00 8.42 12.60
CA PHE A 371 -4.89 8.11 13.49
C PHE A 371 -5.36 7.97 14.95
N SER A 372 -6.15 8.91 15.42
CA SER A 372 -6.71 8.93 16.77
C SER A 372 -8.24 9.02 16.73
N GLU A 373 -8.91 8.30 17.64
CA GLU A 373 -10.38 8.34 17.80
C GLU A 373 -10.77 9.24 19.01
N ASP A 374 -10.08 10.36 19.18
CA ASP A 374 -10.30 11.28 20.30
C ASP A 374 -11.65 11.96 20.24
N ALA A 375 -12.17 12.17 19.03
CA ALA A 375 -13.47 12.78 18.78
C ALA A 375 -14.28 12.02 17.72
N LYS A 376 -15.61 12.25 17.72
CA LYS A 376 -16.51 11.55 16.79
C LYS A 376 -16.37 12.02 15.33
N ARG A 377 -16.11 13.32 15.12
CA ARG A 377 -15.99 13.88 13.77
C ARG A 377 -14.74 13.38 13.08
N LEU A 378 -14.80 13.21 11.79
CA LEU A 378 -13.70 12.66 10.99
C LEU A 378 -12.43 13.52 11.13
N TYR A 379 -12.53 14.83 11.00
CA TYR A 379 -11.39 15.76 10.96
C TYR A 379 -10.87 16.18 12.33
N ASP A 380 -11.56 15.80 13.42
CA ASP A 380 -11.07 16.00 14.76
C ASP A 380 -10.14 14.82 15.12
N THR A 381 -8.86 14.96 14.84
CA THR A 381 -7.87 13.91 15.05
C THR A 381 -6.55 14.54 15.52
N THR A 382 -5.85 13.86 16.40
CA THR A 382 -4.52 14.25 16.87
C THR A 382 -3.46 13.56 16.03
N THR A 383 -2.41 14.26 15.66
CA THR A 383 -1.33 13.75 14.79
C THR A 383 -0.02 13.56 15.55
N VAL A 384 0.97 12.90 14.96
CA VAL A 384 2.32 12.79 15.56
C VAL A 384 2.98 14.17 15.69
N PRO A 385 2.94 15.08 14.71
CA PRO A 385 3.43 16.45 14.85
C PRO A 385 2.75 17.20 16.00
N ASP A 386 1.42 17.10 16.16
CA ASP A 386 0.71 17.76 17.26
C ASP A 386 1.22 17.32 18.63
N LEU A 387 1.52 16.02 18.79
CA LEU A 387 2.05 15.45 20.02
C LEU A 387 3.50 15.85 20.32
N LEU A 388 4.31 16.04 19.28
CA LEU A 388 5.77 16.21 19.41
C LEU A 388 6.26 17.63 19.15
N ARG A 389 5.42 18.54 18.61
CA ARG A 389 5.79 19.93 18.29
C ARG A 389 6.50 20.64 19.44
N GLY A 390 5.91 20.60 20.63
CA GLY A 390 6.49 21.24 21.82
C GLY A 390 7.85 20.64 22.22
N ILE A 391 8.00 19.33 22.11
CA ILE A 391 9.27 18.64 22.41
C ILE A 391 10.33 19.01 21.38
N GLN A 392 10.01 19.01 20.08
CA GLN A 392 10.95 19.40 19.02
C GLN A 392 11.43 20.84 19.19
N GLN A 393 10.52 21.75 19.53
CA GLN A 393 10.88 23.14 19.81
C GLN A 393 11.83 23.27 21.01
N GLN A 394 11.57 22.54 22.11
CA GLN A 394 12.42 22.56 23.28
C GLN A 394 13.80 21.95 22.99
N VAL A 395 13.86 20.82 22.26
CA VAL A 395 15.12 20.21 21.82
C VAL A 395 15.94 21.18 20.99
N LYS A 396 15.29 21.93 20.09
CA LYS A 396 15.94 22.97 19.28
C LYS A 396 16.53 24.08 20.18
N ILE A 397 15.73 24.59 21.12
CA ILE A 397 16.17 25.65 22.06
C ILE A 397 17.38 25.18 22.87
N GLU A 398 17.36 23.95 23.39
CA GLU A 398 18.48 23.41 24.17
C GLU A 398 19.76 23.27 23.34
N ARG A 399 19.64 22.80 22.08
CA ARG A 399 20.78 22.72 21.16
C ARG A 399 21.36 24.08 20.81
N ASP A 400 20.51 25.02 20.41
CA ASP A 400 20.90 26.37 20.07
C ASP A 400 21.57 27.07 21.25
N SER A 401 20.97 27.02 22.44
CA SER A 401 21.50 27.63 23.65
C SER A 401 22.87 27.06 24.04
N ARG A 402 23.06 25.75 23.89
CA ARG A 402 24.32 25.07 24.18
C ARG A 402 25.44 25.48 23.23
N ILE A 403 25.15 25.58 21.91
CA ILE A 403 26.10 26.02 20.91
C ILE A 403 26.46 27.50 21.10
N ASP A 404 25.46 28.33 21.39
CA ASP A 404 25.65 29.74 21.65
C ASP A 404 26.49 29.97 22.92
N ARG A 405 26.26 29.20 23.98
CA ARG A 405 27.11 29.24 25.19
C ARG A 405 28.55 28.82 24.88
N ALA A 406 28.73 27.74 24.09
CA ALA A 406 30.06 27.30 23.69
C ALA A 406 30.78 28.38 22.85
N SER A 407 30.06 29.07 21.98
CA SER A 407 30.56 30.16 21.18
C SER A 407 31.00 31.35 22.04
N ILE A 408 30.17 31.75 23.04
CA ILE A 408 30.51 32.81 23.98
C ILE A 408 31.70 32.41 24.88
N ALA A 409 31.77 31.16 25.32
CA ALA A 409 32.89 30.65 26.11
C ALA A 409 34.20 30.68 25.33
N THR A 410 34.17 30.41 24.01
CA THR A 410 35.35 30.42 23.13
C THR A 410 35.76 31.85 22.77
N LEU A 411 34.78 32.73 22.53
CA LEU A 411 34.97 34.11 22.09
C LEU A 411 34.09 35.02 22.98
N PRO A 412 34.49 35.25 24.24
CA PRO A 412 33.66 36.03 25.13
C PRO A 412 33.57 37.50 24.68
N PRO A 413 32.43 38.19 24.95
CA PRO A 413 32.25 39.59 24.63
C PRO A 413 33.34 40.45 25.34
N ILE A 414 33.84 41.43 24.62
CA ILE A 414 34.84 42.35 25.13
C ILE A 414 34.14 43.59 25.68
N MET A 415 34.33 43.86 26.97
CA MET A 415 33.87 45.10 27.60
C MET A 415 34.90 46.22 27.41
N HIS A 416 34.49 47.34 26.88
CA HIS A 416 35.34 48.52 26.70
C HIS A 416 34.66 49.80 27.19
N PRO A 417 35.40 50.84 27.56
CA PRO A 417 34.83 52.10 28.02
C PRO A 417 33.94 52.77 26.96
N VAL A 418 32.87 53.42 27.43
CA VAL A 418 31.94 54.18 26.55
C VAL A 418 32.70 55.26 25.82
N GLY A 419 32.49 55.40 24.49
CA GLY A 419 33.08 56.44 23.63
C GLY A 419 34.45 56.05 23.02
N GLN A 420 34.91 54.83 23.21
CA GLN A 420 36.04 54.26 22.45
C GLN A 420 35.52 53.40 21.28
N THR A 421 36.14 53.56 20.12
CA THR A 421 35.80 52.71 18.98
C THR A 421 36.46 51.34 19.15
N PRO A 422 35.72 50.24 19.14
CA PRO A 422 36.30 48.91 19.21
C PRO A 422 37.22 48.69 18.01
N THR A 423 38.40 48.15 18.25
CA THR A 423 39.35 47.71 17.22
C THR A 423 39.06 46.30 16.82
N ASP A 424 39.33 45.94 15.58
CA ASP A 424 39.21 44.56 15.07
C ASP A 424 39.94 43.59 15.99
N TRP A 425 39.20 42.62 16.56
CA TRP A 425 39.74 41.60 17.39
C TRP A 425 40.06 40.32 16.61
N GLY A 426 41.21 39.69 16.93
CA GLY A 426 41.62 38.42 16.28
C GLY A 426 43.04 38.02 16.73
N PRO A 427 43.44 36.76 16.46
CA PRO A 427 44.81 36.31 16.77
C PRO A 427 45.89 37.19 16.10
N GLY A 428 46.85 37.68 16.87
CA GLY A 428 47.93 38.53 16.38
C GLY A 428 47.54 40.00 16.14
N ARG A 429 46.36 40.44 16.51
CA ARG A 429 45.93 41.86 16.42
C ARG A 429 46.42 42.64 17.62
N PHE A 430 46.85 43.91 17.39
CA PHE A 430 47.24 44.84 18.45
C PHE A 430 46.01 45.63 18.90
N ILE A 431 45.65 45.49 20.20
CA ILE A 431 44.55 46.22 20.80
C ILE A 431 45.10 47.40 21.60
N PRO A 432 44.84 48.65 21.20
CA PRO A 432 45.27 49.84 21.96
C PRO A 432 44.48 49.94 23.28
N TYR A 433 45.18 50.12 24.40
CA TYR A 433 44.57 50.37 25.70
C TYR A 433 45.28 51.50 26.45
N ARG A 434 44.53 52.24 27.28
CA ARG A 434 45.13 53.27 28.13
C ARG A 434 45.53 52.81 29.52
N ARG A 435 44.72 51.92 30.10
CA ARG A 435 44.97 51.25 31.39
C ARG A 435 44.70 49.78 31.23
N LYS A 436 45.46 48.96 31.95
CA LYS A 436 45.40 47.47 31.83
C LYS A 436 44.03 46.93 32.23
N ASP A 437 43.25 47.64 33.04
CA ASP A 437 41.97 47.23 33.58
C ASP A 437 40.79 47.83 32.80
N GLU A 438 41.00 48.50 31.66
CA GLU A 438 39.95 49.16 30.85
C GLU A 438 39.27 48.21 29.85
N ILE A 439 39.92 47.10 29.51
CA ILE A 439 39.40 46.10 28.57
C ILE A 439 39.32 44.78 29.30
N HIS A 440 38.11 44.25 29.47
CA HIS A 440 37.87 42.96 30.10
C HIS A 440 37.07 42.06 29.18
N PHE A 441 37.37 40.79 29.23
CA PHE A 441 36.44 39.79 28.69
C PHE A 441 35.29 39.63 29.69
N ALA A 442 34.07 39.46 29.18
CA ALA A 442 32.98 39.04 30.04
C ALA A 442 33.26 37.65 30.62
N ASP A 443 32.78 37.38 31.82
CA ASP A 443 32.95 36.03 32.38
C ASP A 443 32.34 34.99 31.47
N ALA A 444 33.09 33.94 31.21
CA ALA A 444 32.61 32.85 30.40
C ALA A 444 31.48 32.11 31.12
N PRO A 445 30.44 31.68 30.40
CA PRO A 445 29.38 30.84 30.96
C PRO A 445 29.96 29.55 31.58
N ASP A 446 29.35 29.09 32.68
CA ASP A 446 29.77 27.86 33.35
C ASP A 446 29.47 26.64 32.44
N MET A 447 30.47 25.75 32.34
CA MET A 447 30.33 24.55 31.51
C MET A 447 29.51 23.43 32.19
N GLU A 448 29.24 23.52 33.51
CA GLU A 448 28.37 22.57 34.21
C GLU A 448 26.94 22.61 33.66
N ASP A 449 26.44 23.76 33.25
CA ASP A 449 25.14 23.94 32.61
C ASP A 449 25.03 23.23 31.26
N VAL A 450 26.14 22.98 30.56
CA VAL A 450 26.16 22.26 29.28
C VAL A 450 25.80 20.78 29.49
N GLN A 451 26.27 20.16 30.56
CA GLN A 451 25.93 18.77 30.86
C GLN A 451 24.46 18.63 31.27
N ALA A 452 23.92 19.58 32.06
CA ALA A 452 22.51 19.62 32.40
C ALA A 452 21.63 19.75 31.14
N SER A 453 22.00 20.60 30.19
CA SER A 453 21.29 20.75 28.92
C SER A 453 21.30 19.46 28.07
N ILE A 454 22.41 18.68 28.04
CA ILE A 454 22.47 17.39 27.36
C ILE A 454 21.52 16.38 28.00
N GLU A 455 21.43 16.33 29.33
CA GLU A 455 20.55 15.42 30.04
C GLU A 455 19.06 15.80 29.83
N ILE A 456 18.74 17.10 29.80
CA ILE A 456 17.40 17.60 29.45
C ILE A 456 17.03 17.15 28.03
N GLU A 457 17.92 17.36 27.06
CA GLU A 457 17.67 16.92 25.67
C GLU A 457 17.42 15.41 25.60
N ARG A 458 18.24 14.61 26.28
CA ARG A 458 18.06 13.15 26.34
C ARG A 458 16.70 12.77 26.91
N THR A 459 16.31 13.38 28.03
CA THR A 459 15.00 13.14 28.67
C THR A 459 13.84 13.51 27.75
N LEU A 460 13.95 14.61 27.00
CA LEU A 460 12.93 15.04 26.02
C LEU A 460 12.82 14.03 24.85
N LEU A 461 13.94 13.54 24.36
CA LEU A 461 13.96 12.52 23.28
C LEU A 461 13.38 11.17 23.75
N GLU A 462 13.68 10.75 24.98
CA GLU A 462 13.07 9.58 25.61
C GLU A 462 11.54 9.78 25.80
N GLN A 463 11.12 10.94 26.24
CA GLN A 463 9.70 11.29 26.34
C GLN A 463 9.01 11.23 24.97
N ALA A 464 9.65 11.77 23.92
CA ALA A 464 9.13 11.66 22.54
C ALA A 464 8.94 10.21 22.11
N ASN A 465 9.91 9.32 22.40
CA ASN A 465 9.81 7.90 22.11
C ASN A 465 8.65 7.22 22.86
N ARG A 466 8.44 7.54 24.13
CA ARG A 466 7.31 7.03 24.93
C ARG A 466 5.96 7.45 24.36
N ILE A 467 5.83 8.72 23.98
CA ILE A 467 4.58 9.27 23.43
C ILE A 467 4.16 8.53 22.17
N VAL A 468 5.08 8.22 21.26
CA VAL A 468 4.77 7.53 19.99
C VAL A 468 4.89 6.00 20.07
N GLY A 469 5.31 5.45 21.21
CA GLY A 469 5.44 4.00 21.40
C GLY A 469 6.71 3.38 20.79
N LEU A 470 7.78 4.16 20.65
CA LEU A 470 9.07 3.70 20.12
C LEU A 470 10.12 3.39 21.22
N ASP A 471 9.74 3.50 22.50
CA ASP A 471 10.60 3.15 23.63
C ASP A 471 10.72 1.61 23.72
N GLU A 472 11.93 1.08 23.60
CA GLU A 472 12.18 -0.37 23.57
C GLU A 472 12.11 -1.00 24.96
N ASP A 473 12.38 -0.25 26.00
CA ASP A 473 12.45 -0.72 27.39
C ASP A 473 11.07 -0.79 28.08
N SER A 474 10.02 -0.26 27.45
CA SER A 474 8.67 -0.17 28.03
C SER A 474 7.68 -1.12 27.39
N GLN A 475 7.10 -2.04 28.17
CA GLN A 475 6.01 -2.91 27.70
C GLN A 475 4.79 -2.11 27.20
N ILE A 476 4.47 -0.99 27.83
CA ILE A 476 3.36 -0.11 27.41
C ILE A 476 3.62 0.46 26.02
N SER A 477 4.87 0.84 25.74
CA SER A 477 5.28 1.30 24.43
C SER A 477 5.11 0.24 23.37
N GLY A 478 5.43 -1.03 23.70
CA GLY A 478 5.20 -2.18 22.82
C GLY A 478 3.72 -2.36 22.47
N VAL A 479 2.82 -2.25 23.44
CA VAL A 479 1.36 -2.33 23.21
C VAL A 479 0.86 -1.19 22.31
N ARG A 480 1.35 0.05 22.54
CA ARG A 480 0.99 1.21 21.69
C ARG A 480 1.50 1.02 20.26
N LYS A 481 2.72 0.54 20.08
CA LYS A 481 3.30 0.20 18.79
C LYS A 481 2.43 -0.84 18.06
N GLN A 482 2.05 -1.92 18.74
CA GLN A 482 1.17 -2.95 18.20
C GLN A 482 -0.19 -2.38 17.79
N PHE A 483 -0.77 -1.51 18.61
CA PHE A 483 -2.05 -0.87 18.31
C PHE A 483 -1.99 -0.04 17.01
N LEU A 484 -0.95 0.77 16.83
CA LEU A 484 -0.77 1.58 15.63
C LEU A 484 -0.56 0.72 14.39
N VAL A 485 0.27 -0.32 14.49
CA VAL A 485 0.47 -1.28 13.39
C VAL A 485 -0.83 -1.99 13.04
N ASN A 486 -1.57 -2.48 14.02
CA ASN A 486 -2.85 -3.15 13.78
C ASN A 486 -3.85 -2.24 13.08
N LYS A 487 -3.90 -0.96 13.44
CA LYS A 487 -4.78 0.03 12.81
C LYS A 487 -4.44 0.22 11.32
N PHE A 488 -3.16 0.32 10.99
CA PHE A 488 -2.70 0.39 9.62
C PHE A 488 -2.99 -0.90 8.82
N LEU A 489 -2.77 -2.06 9.43
CA LEU A 489 -3.07 -3.35 8.81
C LEU A 489 -4.57 -3.57 8.63
N GLN A 490 -5.40 -3.10 9.56
CA GLN A 490 -6.86 -3.13 9.42
C GLN A 490 -7.32 -2.28 8.23
N HIS A 491 -6.77 -1.06 8.08
CA HIS A 491 -7.02 -0.25 6.88
C HIS A 491 -6.66 -1.02 5.60
N THR A 492 -5.48 -1.62 5.57
CA THR A 492 -5.02 -2.40 4.40
C THR A 492 -5.92 -3.61 4.13
N SER A 493 -6.42 -4.27 5.19
CA SER A 493 -7.40 -5.37 5.06
C SER A 493 -8.68 -4.91 4.37
N GLU A 494 -9.22 -3.75 4.76
CA GLU A 494 -10.41 -3.16 4.14
C GLU A 494 -10.15 -2.76 2.67
N VAL A 495 -8.97 -2.20 2.38
CA VAL A 495 -8.55 -1.89 1.00
C VAL A 495 -8.51 -3.17 0.14
N LEU A 496 -7.93 -4.26 0.65
CA LEU A 496 -7.89 -5.52 -0.08
C LEU A 496 -9.28 -6.17 -0.22
N ARG A 497 -10.15 -6.04 0.80
CA ARG A 497 -11.54 -6.51 0.73
C ARG A 497 -12.29 -5.77 -0.37
N MET A 498 -12.17 -4.45 -0.44
CA MET A 498 -12.80 -3.65 -1.48
C MET A 498 -12.19 -3.95 -2.87
N ALA A 499 -10.87 -4.11 -2.97
CA ALA A 499 -10.21 -4.50 -4.22
C ALA A 499 -10.68 -5.88 -4.73
N TYR A 500 -10.88 -6.84 -3.82
CA TYR A 500 -11.42 -8.15 -4.17
C TYR A 500 -12.86 -8.06 -4.66
N ARG A 501 -13.73 -7.27 -4.01
CA ARG A 501 -15.10 -7.00 -4.49
C ARG A 501 -15.10 -6.32 -5.87
N CYS A 502 -14.21 -5.35 -6.10
CA CYS A 502 -14.03 -4.76 -7.43
C CYS A 502 -13.61 -5.82 -8.45
N PHE A 503 -12.71 -6.74 -8.09
CA PHE A 503 -12.32 -7.84 -8.97
C PHE A 503 -13.50 -8.76 -9.30
N GLN A 504 -14.31 -9.14 -8.31
CA GLN A 504 -15.50 -9.96 -8.53
C GLN A 504 -16.49 -9.33 -9.51
N ARG A 505 -16.61 -8.01 -9.51
CA ARG A 505 -17.57 -7.28 -10.35
C ARG A 505 -17.01 -6.92 -11.72
N PHE A 506 -15.83 -6.37 -11.78
CA PHE A 506 -15.25 -5.77 -12.98
C PHE A 506 -14.12 -6.61 -13.60
N GLY A 507 -13.52 -7.50 -12.85
CA GLY A 507 -12.39 -8.30 -13.29
C GLY A 507 -12.76 -9.32 -14.37
N PRO A 508 -11.76 -9.90 -15.05
CA PRO A 508 -11.95 -10.97 -16.02
C PRO A 508 -12.50 -12.24 -15.35
N ASP A 509 -13.27 -13.04 -16.10
CA ASP A 509 -13.89 -14.26 -15.58
C ASP A 509 -12.86 -15.28 -15.09
N ASN A 510 -11.73 -15.38 -15.79
CA ASN A 510 -10.61 -16.24 -15.43
C ASN A 510 -9.31 -15.46 -15.47
N ILE A 511 -8.49 -15.64 -14.47
CA ILE A 511 -7.13 -15.11 -14.42
C ILE A 511 -6.15 -16.22 -14.07
N PHE A 512 -5.02 -16.26 -14.77
CA PHE A 512 -3.93 -17.17 -14.45
C PHE A 512 -2.92 -16.46 -13.57
N PHE A 513 -2.65 -17.03 -12.41
CA PHE A 513 -1.65 -16.51 -11.50
C PHE A 513 -0.69 -17.61 -11.06
N ARG A 514 0.52 -17.22 -10.71
CA ARG A 514 1.56 -18.16 -10.28
C ARG A 514 1.72 -18.09 -8.78
N VAL A 515 1.48 -19.19 -8.12
CA VAL A 515 1.79 -19.37 -6.70
C VAL A 515 3.24 -19.80 -6.57
N THR A 516 3.99 -19.16 -5.68
CA THR A 516 5.38 -19.52 -5.41
C THR A 516 5.44 -20.98 -4.92
N GLY A 517 6.32 -21.77 -5.47
CA GLY A 517 6.45 -23.21 -5.12
C GLY A 517 5.60 -24.17 -5.96
N VAL A 518 4.71 -23.67 -6.82
CA VAL A 518 3.92 -24.48 -7.76
C VAL A 518 4.48 -24.27 -9.18
N PRO A 519 4.87 -25.35 -9.91
CA PRO A 519 5.44 -25.22 -11.26
C PRO A 519 4.44 -24.70 -12.29
N ASP A 520 3.16 -25.01 -12.11
CA ASP A 520 2.10 -24.64 -13.05
C ASP A 520 1.34 -23.39 -12.58
N ALA A 521 0.91 -22.56 -13.54
CA ALA A 521 0.04 -21.43 -13.23
C ALA A 521 -1.32 -21.94 -12.76
N GLN A 522 -1.83 -21.41 -11.66
CA GLN A 522 -3.18 -21.71 -11.22
C GLN A 522 -4.18 -20.82 -11.94
N GLU A 523 -5.30 -21.38 -12.33
CA GLU A 523 -6.43 -20.64 -12.85
C GLU A 523 -7.33 -20.22 -11.69
N PHE A 524 -7.58 -18.93 -11.58
CA PHE A 524 -8.53 -18.37 -10.64
C PHE A 524 -9.78 -17.97 -11.42
N THR A 525 -10.86 -18.66 -11.15
CA THR A 525 -12.17 -18.33 -11.71
C THR A 525 -12.83 -17.31 -10.82
N LYS A 526 -13.38 -16.26 -11.42
CA LYS A 526 -14.20 -15.24 -10.77
C LYS A 526 -15.34 -15.93 -10.03
N GLY A 527 -15.44 -15.66 -8.72
CA GLY A 527 -16.51 -16.18 -7.89
C GLY A 527 -17.84 -15.47 -8.11
N ASP A 528 -18.87 -15.95 -7.44
CA ASP A 528 -20.14 -15.22 -7.38
C ASP A 528 -19.89 -13.83 -6.77
N PRO A 529 -20.47 -12.74 -7.33
CA PRO A 529 -20.41 -11.41 -6.73
C PRO A 529 -20.88 -11.36 -5.27
N ASP A 530 -21.75 -12.29 -4.88
CA ASP A 530 -22.28 -12.39 -3.52
C ASP A 530 -21.37 -13.16 -2.54
N GLU A 531 -20.28 -13.77 -3.02
CA GLU A 531 -19.30 -14.40 -2.12
C GLU A 531 -18.61 -13.37 -1.24
N ASN A 532 -18.75 -13.52 0.07
CA ASN A 532 -18.14 -12.64 1.06
C ASN A 532 -17.04 -13.36 1.84
N PHE A 533 -15.87 -12.73 1.87
CA PHE A 533 -14.74 -13.18 2.70
C PHE A 533 -14.35 -12.07 3.68
N ASP A 534 -14.09 -12.47 4.92
CA ASP A 534 -13.40 -11.61 5.87
C ASP A 534 -11.90 -11.68 5.60
N ILE A 535 -11.35 -10.61 5.05
CA ILE A 535 -9.92 -10.51 4.77
C ILE A 535 -9.24 -9.92 5.99
N ILE A 536 -8.35 -10.70 6.61
CA ILE A 536 -7.62 -10.31 7.81
C ILE A 536 -6.13 -10.39 7.54
N ILE A 537 -5.44 -9.29 7.87
CA ILE A 537 -3.99 -9.23 7.84
C ILE A 537 -3.50 -9.26 9.28
N ASN A 538 -2.87 -10.36 9.67
CA ASN A 538 -2.36 -10.56 11.01
C ASN A 538 -0.84 -10.41 11.06
N TYR A 539 -0.37 -9.55 11.96
CA TYR A 539 1.02 -9.40 12.30
C TYR A 539 1.16 -9.04 13.79
N ASP A 540 2.02 -9.73 14.49
CA ASP A 540 2.28 -9.48 15.92
C ASP A 540 3.68 -8.87 16.09
N VAL A 541 3.73 -7.57 16.32
CA VAL A 541 4.98 -6.81 16.53
C VAL A 541 5.69 -7.25 17.81
N LEU A 542 4.94 -7.59 18.86
CA LEU A 542 5.48 -8.00 20.15
C LEU A 542 6.21 -9.36 20.08
N ASN A 543 5.87 -10.16 19.09
CA ASN A 543 6.44 -11.49 18.87
C ASN A 543 7.50 -11.53 17.77
N THR A 544 7.98 -10.36 17.31
CA THR A 544 8.95 -10.27 16.20
C THR A 544 10.39 -10.57 16.66
N ASP A 545 10.64 -10.57 17.97
CA ASP A 545 11.94 -10.97 18.50
C ASP A 545 12.22 -12.44 18.14
N PRO A 546 13.33 -12.74 17.41
CA PRO A 546 13.66 -14.09 16.99
C PRO A 546 13.71 -15.09 18.15
N GLN A 547 14.18 -14.68 19.32
CA GLN A 547 14.25 -15.54 20.50
C GLN A 547 12.86 -15.87 21.06
N THR A 548 11.95 -14.90 21.07
CA THR A 548 10.57 -15.09 21.52
C THR A 548 9.80 -15.99 20.54
N GLN A 549 10.02 -15.81 19.24
CA GLN A 549 9.44 -16.69 18.21
C GLN A 549 9.94 -18.12 18.35
N GLU A 550 11.24 -18.32 18.48
CA GLU A 550 11.84 -19.64 18.65
C GLU A 550 11.31 -20.34 19.92
N ALA A 551 11.19 -19.62 21.03
CA ALA A 551 10.62 -20.14 22.27
C ALA A 551 9.14 -20.56 22.11
N LYS A 552 8.31 -19.77 21.45
CA LYS A 552 6.89 -20.10 21.18
C LYS A 552 6.75 -21.26 20.21
N LEU A 553 7.57 -21.30 19.17
CA LEU A 553 7.59 -22.40 18.23
C LEU A 553 8.00 -23.71 18.91
N LYS A 554 9.00 -23.66 19.79
CA LYS A 554 9.37 -24.80 20.60
C LYS A 554 8.24 -25.26 21.51
N GLN A 555 7.51 -24.33 22.14
CA GLN A 555 6.31 -24.66 22.92
C GLN A 555 5.20 -25.28 22.06
N MET A 556 4.99 -24.82 20.82
CA MET A 556 4.01 -25.40 19.91
C MET A 556 4.40 -26.82 19.48
N VAL A 557 5.67 -27.08 19.22
CA VAL A 557 6.18 -28.43 18.94
C VAL A 557 6.02 -29.34 20.16
N ASP A 558 6.26 -28.83 21.37
CA ASP A 558 6.05 -29.57 22.62
C ASP A 558 4.56 -29.86 22.85
N LEU A 559 3.66 -28.94 22.53
CA LEU A 559 2.20 -29.16 22.57
C LEU A 559 1.74 -30.19 21.55
N MET A 560 2.35 -30.23 20.36
CA MET A 560 2.07 -31.25 19.34
C MET A 560 2.38 -32.67 19.87
N ALA A 561 3.44 -32.81 20.66
CA ALA A 561 3.77 -34.10 21.30
C ALA A 561 2.73 -34.57 22.35
N LEU A 562 1.95 -33.63 22.91
CA LEU A 562 0.87 -33.90 23.88
C LEU A 562 -0.49 -34.08 23.19
N ASP A 563 -0.63 -33.78 21.93
CA ASP A 563 -1.89 -33.89 21.18
C ASP A 563 -2.17 -35.33 20.73
N LYS A 564 -2.78 -36.10 21.63
CA LYS A 564 -3.22 -37.47 21.35
C LYS A 564 -4.43 -37.56 20.40
N ASN A 565 -5.12 -36.44 20.16
CA ASN A 565 -6.39 -36.42 19.43
C ASN A 565 -6.25 -35.81 18.02
N GLY A 566 -5.03 -35.44 17.59
CA GLY A 566 -4.77 -34.88 16.28
C GLY A 566 -5.48 -33.54 16.02
N ARG A 567 -5.64 -32.70 17.05
CA ARG A 567 -6.25 -31.35 16.93
C ARG A 567 -5.31 -30.33 16.24
N ILE A 568 -4.00 -30.58 16.36
CA ILE A 568 -3.00 -29.70 15.75
C ILE A 568 -2.79 -30.15 14.30
N ASN A 569 -3.09 -29.27 13.37
CA ASN A 569 -2.78 -29.51 11.96
C ASN A 569 -1.27 -29.34 11.74
N VAL A 570 -0.59 -30.45 11.50
CA VAL A 570 0.88 -30.52 11.35
C VAL A 570 1.33 -29.75 10.12
N ASP A 571 0.58 -29.79 9.02
CA ASP A 571 0.91 -29.11 7.78
C ASP A 571 0.88 -27.59 7.97
N ASN A 572 -0.19 -27.08 8.61
CA ASN A 572 -0.28 -25.65 8.94
C ASN A 572 0.80 -25.22 9.94
N LEU A 573 1.20 -26.09 10.88
CA LEU A 573 2.26 -25.80 11.83
C LEU A 573 3.63 -25.73 11.12
N LEU A 574 3.89 -26.62 10.17
CA LEU A 574 5.11 -26.59 9.35
C LEU A 574 5.19 -25.31 8.49
N ASP A 575 4.08 -24.89 7.89
CA ASP A 575 4.01 -23.64 7.13
C ASP A 575 4.31 -22.42 8.01
N VAL A 576 3.76 -22.40 9.24
CA VAL A 576 4.03 -21.32 10.21
C VAL A 576 5.49 -21.36 10.68
N LEU A 577 6.03 -22.54 10.96
CA LEU A 577 7.43 -22.73 11.35
C LEU A 577 8.39 -22.25 10.26
N ALA A 578 8.19 -22.71 9.04
CA ALA A 578 9.02 -22.31 7.91
C ALA A 578 8.94 -20.80 7.64
N GLY A 579 7.73 -20.24 7.65
CA GLY A 579 7.51 -18.80 7.45
C GLY A 579 8.08 -17.92 8.57
N SER A 580 8.29 -18.47 9.77
CA SER A 580 8.90 -17.72 10.88
C SER A 580 10.42 -17.65 10.79
N VAL A 581 11.07 -18.65 10.17
CA VAL A 581 12.53 -18.68 10.00
C VAL A 581 12.94 -17.72 8.87
N ASP A 582 12.40 -17.90 7.69
CA ASP A 582 12.59 -17.02 6.55
C ASP A 582 11.42 -17.19 5.58
N PRO A 583 10.52 -16.18 5.44
CA PRO A 583 9.35 -16.28 4.57
C PRO A 583 9.72 -16.47 3.09
N ILE A 584 10.85 -15.92 2.64
CA ILE A 584 11.28 -16.06 1.24
C ILE A 584 11.81 -17.48 0.99
N LEU A 585 12.60 -17.99 1.93
CA LEU A 585 13.12 -19.35 1.85
C LEU A 585 11.99 -20.38 2.04
N ALA A 586 11.04 -20.13 2.92
CA ALA A 586 9.87 -20.96 3.12
C ALA A 586 9.05 -21.09 1.83
N ASP A 587 8.73 -19.97 1.19
CA ASP A 587 7.99 -19.95 -0.07
C ASP A 587 8.75 -20.68 -1.21
N ALA A 588 10.08 -20.70 -1.16
CA ALA A 588 10.91 -21.40 -2.16
C ALA A 588 11.04 -22.92 -1.92
N VAL A 589 10.98 -23.34 -0.66
CA VAL A 589 11.25 -24.74 -0.26
C VAL A 589 9.97 -25.51 0.05
N MET A 590 8.96 -24.85 0.63
CA MET A 590 7.70 -25.50 1.00
C MET A 590 6.77 -25.58 -0.22
N GLN A 591 6.29 -26.78 -0.50
CA GLN A 591 5.22 -26.98 -1.47
C GLN A 591 3.87 -26.97 -0.73
N PRO A 592 2.80 -26.41 -1.32
CA PRO A 592 1.46 -26.52 -0.73
C PRO A 592 1.11 -27.99 -0.43
N ALA A 593 0.52 -28.24 0.72
CA ALA A 593 0.22 -29.59 1.19
C ALA A 593 -0.60 -30.41 0.16
N GLU A 594 -1.52 -29.76 -0.54
CA GLU A 594 -2.33 -30.38 -1.61
C GLU A 594 -1.49 -30.83 -2.80
N VAL A 595 -0.55 -29.99 -3.25
CA VAL A 595 0.37 -30.31 -4.36
C VAL A 595 1.31 -31.44 -3.97
N ALA A 596 1.79 -31.43 -2.73
CA ALA A 596 2.61 -32.51 -2.20
C ALA A 596 1.82 -33.82 -2.13
N GLN A 597 0.56 -33.79 -1.71
CA GLN A 597 -0.33 -34.97 -1.68
C GLN A 597 -0.67 -35.46 -3.06
N ASP A 598 -1.02 -34.58 -4.01
CA ASP A 598 -1.31 -34.95 -5.42
C ASP A 598 -0.10 -35.57 -6.10
N LYS A 599 1.10 -35.06 -5.82
CA LYS A 599 2.34 -35.67 -6.31
C LYS A 599 2.54 -37.07 -5.73
N VAL A 600 2.30 -37.27 -4.44
CA VAL A 600 2.38 -38.59 -3.80
C VAL A 600 1.32 -39.54 -4.41
N ILE A 601 0.09 -39.08 -4.60
CA ILE A 601 -1.00 -39.85 -5.23
C ILE A 601 -0.59 -40.29 -6.63
N LYS A 602 -0.07 -39.37 -7.44
CA LYS A 602 0.39 -39.65 -8.82
C LYS A 602 1.55 -40.63 -8.81
N ASP A 603 2.55 -40.39 -7.96
CA ASP A 603 3.74 -41.22 -7.87
C ASP A 603 3.41 -42.65 -7.43
N VAL A 604 2.52 -42.81 -6.43
CA VAL A 604 2.09 -44.13 -5.96
C VAL A 604 1.21 -44.83 -7.00
N THR A 605 0.35 -44.12 -7.70
CA THR A 605 -0.48 -44.67 -8.78
C THR A 605 0.39 -45.16 -9.95
N ASP A 606 1.42 -44.41 -10.32
CA ASP A 606 2.40 -44.83 -11.33
C ASP A 606 3.19 -46.07 -10.88
N ASP A 607 3.58 -46.13 -9.62
CA ASP A 607 4.30 -47.30 -9.06
C ASP A 607 3.40 -48.54 -9.03
N LEU A 608 2.12 -48.39 -8.61
CA LEU A 608 1.13 -49.48 -8.62
C LEU A 608 0.89 -50.01 -10.08
N THR A 609 0.87 -49.10 -11.07
CA THR A 609 0.73 -49.49 -12.46
C THR A 609 1.96 -50.28 -12.96
N LYS A 610 3.17 -49.89 -12.54
CA LYS A 610 4.41 -50.65 -12.83
C LYS A 610 4.46 -51.99 -12.13
N ILE A 611 4.03 -52.08 -10.85
CA ILE A 611 3.90 -53.34 -10.09
C ILE A 611 2.88 -54.26 -10.81
N HIS A 612 1.79 -53.69 -11.32
CA HIS A 612 0.82 -54.41 -12.12
C HIS A 612 1.43 -55.00 -13.41
N ALA A 613 2.35 -54.24 -14.03
CA ALA A 613 3.09 -54.66 -15.23
C ALA A 613 4.23 -55.67 -14.91
N GLY A 614 4.44 -56.02 -13.64
CA GLY A 614 5.45 -57.04 -13.23
C GLY A 614 6.79 -56.45 -12.77
N ILE A 615 6.92 -55.13 -12.67
CA ILE A 615 8.14 -54.44 -12.25
C ILE A 615 8.13 -54.30 -10.71
N GLU A 616 9.23 -54.62 -10.06
CA GLU A 616 9.41 -54.38 -8.65
C GLU A 616 9.75 -52.92 -8.37
N MET A 617 8.99 -52.24 -7.54
CA MET A 617 9.23 -50.85 -7.19
C MET A 617 9.60 -50.67 -5.70
N PRO A 618 10.59 -49.87 -5.34
CA PRO A 618 10.88 -49.55 -3.95
C PRO A 618 9.90 -48.50 -3.44
N ALA A 619 9.58 -48.53 -2.12
CA ALA A 619 8.81 -47.48 -1.50
C ALA A 619 9.54 -46.17 -1.52
N ARG A 620 8.82 -45.08 -1.77
CA ARG A 620 9.40 -43.73 -1.77
C ARG A 620 9.44 -43.15 -0.35
N PRO A 621 10.37 -42.28 -0.01
CA PRO A 621 10.55 -41.80 1.37
C PRO A 621 9.39 -40.93 1.87
N ASN A 622 8.55 -40.40 0.97
CA ASN A 622 7.50 -39.43 1.33
C ASN A 622 6.10 -40.04 1.19
N GLY A 623 5.16 -39.59 2.02
CA GLY A 623 3.73 -39.88 1.87
C GLY A 623 3.22 -41.21 2.44
N GLY A 624 3.89 -41.79 3.42
CA GLY A 624 3.60 -43.16 3.94
C GLY A 624 2.13 -43.43 4.27
N GLN A 625 1.41 -42.52 4.90
CA GLN A 625 0.00 -42.75 5.27
C GLN A 625 -0.95 -42.68 4.05
N VAL A 626 -0.75 -41.71 3.18
CA VAL A 626 -1.53 -41.55 1.93
C VAL A 626 -1.26 -42.72 0.99
N ALA A 627 0.00 -43.14 0.88
CA ALA A 627 0.39 -44.30 0.08
C ALA A 627 -0.30 -45.62 0.58
N LEU A 628 -0.32 -45.85 1.88
CA LEU A 628 -0.98 -47.02 2.45
C LEU A 628 -2.50 -47.02 2.20
N GLN A 629 -3.15 -45.86 2.30
CA GLN A 629 -4.57 -45.73 1.98
C GLN A 629 -4.85 -46.02 0.49
N LEU A 630 -4.03 -45.49 -0.41
CA LEU A 630 -4.15 -45.76 -1.85
C LEU A 630 -3.91 -47.21 -2.20
N ILE A 631 -2.92 -47.88 -1.57
CA ILE A 631 -2.67 -49.32 -1.76
C ILE A 631 -3.89 -50.12 -1.27
N GLN A 632 -4.48 -49.74 -0.14
CA GLN A 632 -5.70 -50.41 0.38
C GLN A 632 -6.89 -50.25 -0.58
N GLN A 633 -7.11 -49.05 -1.12
CA GLN A 633 -8.15 -48.81 -2.10
C GLN A 633 -7.89 -49.58 -3.41
N TYR A 634 -6.65 -49.66 -3.85
CA TYR A 634 -6.25 -50.41 -5.04
C TYR A 634 -6.51 -51.91 -4.86
N VAL A 635 -6.19 -52.49 -3.70
CA VAL A 635 -6.43 -53.90 -3.37
C VAL A 635 -7.93 -54.22 -3.32
N GLN A 636 -8.79 -53.27 -2.98
CA GLN A 636 -10.26 -53.47 -2.91
C GLN A 636 -10.92 -53.48 -4.30
N GLN A 637 -10.24 -53.11 -5.35
CA GLN A 637 -10.78 -53.20 -6.74
C GLN A 637 -11.01 -54.66 -7.12
N PRO A 638 -12.17 -55.02 -7.67
CA PRO A 638 -12.55 -56.44 -7.93
C PRO A 638 -11.57 -57.16 -8.86
N ASP A 639 -11.06 -56.47 -9.88
CA ASP A 639 -10.10 -57.02 -10.86
C ASP A 639 -8.74 -57.33 -10.18
N ILE A 640 -8.31 -56.48 -9.27
CA ILE A 640 -7.05 -56.65 -8.56
C ILE A 640 -7.18 -57.73 -7.50
N ALA A 641 -8.29 -57.80 -6.78
CA ALA A 641 -8.58 -58.81 -5.79
C ALA A 641 -8.60 -60.23 -6.42
N GLN A 642 -9.15 -60.40 -7.62
CA GLN A 642 -9.12 -61.65 -8.34
C GLN A 642 -7.69 -62.04 -8.81
N ARG A 643 -6.91 -61.05 -9.23
CA ARG A 643 -5.52 -61.26 -9.66
C ARG A 643 -4.60 -61.63 -8.51
N LEU A 644 -4.82 -61.05 -7.33
CA LEU A 644 -4.08 -61.41 -6.12
C LEU A 644 -4.24 -62.90 -5.73
N GLN A 645 -5.38 -63.52 -6.05
CA GLN A 645 -5.61 -64.96 -5.83
C GLN A 645 -4.98 -65.83 -6.89
N THR A 646 -4.81 -65.35 -8.10
CA THR A 646 -4.34 -66.15 -9.27
C THR A 646 -2.84 -65.97 -9.55
N ASP A 647 -2.25 -64.80 -9.26
CA ASP A 647 -0.84 -64.49 -9.55
C ASP A 647 -0.03 -64.27 -8.29
N GLN A 648 0.63 -65.35 -7.80
CA GLN A 648 1.49 -65.31 -6.61
C GLN A 648 2.66 -64.30 -6.72
N GLY A 649 3.18 -64.10 -7.96
CA GLY A 649 4.26 -63.14 -8.19
C GLY A 649 3.83 -61.70 -8.05
N PHE A 650 2.60 -61.38 -8.48
CA PHE A 650 2.01 -60.07 -8.26
C PHE A 650 1.70 -59.83 -6.81
N ALA A 651 1.12 -60.80 -6.10
CA ALA A 651 0.82 -60.71 -4.68
C ALA A 651 2.08 -60.43 -3.83
N ALA A 652 3.17 -61.18 -4.13
CA ALA A 652 4.45 -61.01 -3.40
C ALA A 652 5.08 -59.61 -3.60
N ARG A 653 5.02 -59.05 -4.82
CA ARG A 653 5.53 -57.70 -5.10
C ARG A 653 4.72 -56.60 -4.43
N LEU A 654 3.39 -56.71 -4.43
CA LEU A 654 2.52 -55.74 -3.80
C LEU A 654 2.65 -55.77 -2.28
N ASP A 655 2.71 -56.98 -1.65
CA ASP A 655 2.90 -57.16 -0.22
C ASP A 655 4.27 -56.57 0.21
N LYS A 656 5.33 -56.81 -0.54
CA LYS A 656 6.64 -56.25 -0.29
C LYS A 656 6.64 -54.70 -0.35
N TYR A 657 5.93 -54.11 -1.34
CA TYR A 657 5.77 -52.67 -1.47
C TYR A 657 5.01 -52.06 -0.29
N GLN A 658 3.90 -52.71 0.12
CA GLN A 658 3.11 -52.32 1.31
C GLN A 658 3.93 -52.43 2.60
N GLN A 659 4.69 -53.53 2.78
CA GLN A 659 5.54 -53.71 3.96
C GLN A 659 6.64 -52.63 4.07
N GLN A 660 7.21 -52.24 2.95
CA GLN A 660 8.23 -51.17 2.93
C GLN A 660 7.64 -49.83 3.39
N TYR A 661 6.43 -49.45 3.00
CA TYR A 661 5.76 -48.23 3.52
C TYR A 661 5.40 -48.35 4.99
N ALA A 662 4.88 -49.50 5.41
CA ALA A 662 4.57 -49.75 6.82
C ALA A 662 5.82 -49.69 7.69
N PHE A 663 6.97 -50.22 7.21
CA PHE A 663 8.24 -50.17 7.92
C PHE A 663 8.81 -48.75 7.98
N ALA A 664 8.73 -47.97 6.89
CA ALA A 664 9.14 -46.60 6.84
C ALA A 664 8.33 -45.71 7.80
N GLN A 665 7.02 -45.94 7.87
CA GLN A 665 6.13 -45.25 8.83
C GLN A 665 6.46 -45.62 10.29
N ALA A 666 6.72 -46.90 10.57
CA ALA A 666 7.14 -47.37 11.92
C ALA A 666 8.49 -46.77 12.33
N GLN A 667 9.43 -46.63 11.39
CA GLN A 667 10.72 -45.95 11.66
C GLN A 667 10.54 -44.44 11.93
N GLN A 668 9.65 -43.75 11.22
CA GLN A 668 9.35 -42.33 11.48
C GLN A 668 8.72 -42.14 12.86
N ILE A 669 7.78 -43.01 13.27
CA ILE A 669 7.17 -42.97 14.60
C ILE A 669 8.23 -43.24 15.68
N ASN A 670 9.11 -44.22 15.49
CA ASN A 670 10.20 -44.52 16.42
C ASN A 670 11.23 -43.40 16.51
N ALA A 671 11.63 -42.79 15.38
CA ALA A 671 12.56 -41.66 15.37
C ALA A 671 11.99 -40.45 16.13
N THR A 672 10.68 -40.20 16.02
CA THR A 672 9.97 -39.17 16.79
C THR A 672 9.96 -39.48 18.28
N GLN A 673 9.80 -40.73 18.68
CA GLN A 673 9.89 -41.16 20.09
C GLN A 673 11.31 -41.13 20.67
N TYR A 674 12.34 -41.52 19.90
CA TYR A 674 13.73 -41.48 20.36
C TYR A 674 14.28 -40.05 20.44
N GLY A 675 13.83 -39.13 19.59
CA GLY A 675 14.14 -37.71 19.69
C GLY A 675 13.66 -37.09 21.01
N GLN A 676 12.51 -37.55 21.53
CA GLN A 676 11.97 -37.10 22.82
C GLN A 676 12.77 -37.59 24.03
N TYR A 677 13.32 -38.80 23.97
CA TYR A 677 14.18 -39.33 25.06
C TYR A 677 15.57 -38.69 25.06
N GLY A 678 16.12 -38.26 23.91
CA GLY A 678 17.40 -37.57 23.79
C GLY A 678 17.39 -36.19 24.42
N THR A 679 16.30 -35.43 24.24
CA THR A 679 16.14 -34.08 24.83
C THR A 679 15.86 -34.14 26.34
N ALA A 680 15.13 -35.14 26.83
CA ALA A 680 14.90 -35.32 28.26
C ALA A 680 16.20 -35.74 29.00
N ALA A 681 17.06 -36.53 28.38
CA ALA A 681 18.36 -36.92 28.96
C ALA A 681 19.37 -35.75 28.99
N ALA A 682 19.35 -34.83 28.01
CA ALA A 682 20.18 -33.64 28.03
C ALA A 682 19.77 -32.65 29.13
N SER A 683 18.48 -32.47 29.37
CA SER A 683 17.97 -31.57 30.42
C SER A 683 18.23 -32.08 31.86
N VAL A 684 18.33 -33.39 32.05
CA VAL A 684 18.69 -34.01 33.36
C VAL A 684 20.20 -33.98 33.60
N GLY A 685 21.03 -33.98 32.53
CA GLY A 685 22.48 -33.84 32.62
C GLY A 685 22.92 -32.44 33.08
N ASP A 686 22.28 -31.39 32.63
CA ASP A 686 22.63 -29.99 32.98
C ASP A 686 22.25 -29.65 34.44
N VAL A 687 21.23 -30.28 35.02
CA VAL A 687 20.86 -30.09 36.43
C VAL A 687 21.84 -30.77 37.40
N GLN A 688 22.53 -31.86 36.99
CA GLN A 688 23.50 -32.54 37.84
C GLN A 688 24.88 -31.86 37.82
N THR A 689 25.24 -31.09 36.77
CA THR A 689 26.55 -30.40 36.73
C THR A 689 26.53 -29.05 37.48
N GLN A 690 25.39 -28.42 37.70
CA GLN A 690 25.30 -27.19 38.53
C GLN A 690 25.27 -27.47 40.05
N GLY A 691 25.11 -28.70 40.49
CA GLY A 691 25.12 -29.09 41.91
C GLY A 691 26.47 -29.45 42.49
N MET A 692 27.57 -29.41 41.72
CA MET A 692 28.90 -29.80 42.19
C MET A 692 29.95 -28.65 42.28
N GLU A 693 29.53 -27.38 42.06
CA GLU A 693 30.35 -26.16 42.25
C GLU A 693 29.75 -25.23 43.31
N GLN A 694 29.40 -25.75 44.48
CA GLN A 694 29.24 -24.94 45.71
C GLN A 694 29.93 -25.64 46.88
#